data_8a819d7685074c862891a8a499126b28
#
_entry.id   8a819d7685074c862891a8a499126b28
#
_cell.length_a   1.000
_cell.length_b   1.000
_cell.length_c   1.000
_cell.angle_alpha   90.00
_cell.angle_beta   90.00
_cell.angle_gamma   90.00
#
_symmetry.space_group_name_H-M   'P 1'
#
loop_
_entity.id
_entity.type
_entity.pdbx_description
1 polymer ?
#
loop_
_entity_poly.entity_id
_entity_poly.type
_entity_poly.pdbx_seq_one_letter_code
_entity_poly.pdbx_strand_id
1 'polypeptide(L)'
;VLFPRLGTLGFALFLFNASMSLHAQQMPGAQTSAINSTNEPPGAIDLPPPPSNASASSNEASNTNIYKSMSLQELMDQQVTSVSKTPQPYGEAPAAIQVITNDEIRRSGASSLPEALRLADNLEVDQDNAHDWNISARGFNADLGNKLLVLIDGRTVYSPLFSGVFWDAQNVMLEDVDRIEVISGPGGTLWGANAVNGVINVITKSAQDTQGWYMEGGGGSSLRDFGAIRYGGTLAPDVYYRVYGSYFDRNDEVYTGGGSAHDAWSQGLGGFRIDTVGNSDDLFTLQGEYYNGADGDSAVPGIIVQSGDHVLGRWTHTFSSDSSMNLQMYYDRTNYSQPTAASVAAGITFEPAGIFSDSLDTYDLDFQHDFSVGDRNKITWGAGYRFTHDQNDNSATLVLNPSPLNQNLINTFVQDEIKLRDDLFFTLGTKVEHNDYTGFEFEPSGRLQWNITPNQMVWAAVSRAVRTPSRIDHDLYEPTGYPSPLPQSILDGTTAFTSETLIAYELGYRAQLGNNLSGSLSTFYNEYTKIRSTTATPGTVFPIYLQNNLEGTTYGLELSADYQMFDWWRWHAGYDFLKEDIHVVPGEIDFTNGLNETADPQNQVFLRSSMDLPQNMDFDLGGRFIDSLTINNGPTAGTVPGYFELDARLAWHPTKNLEISVVGQNLLHDQHAEYGFPGTTQVQIERSVYGKIAWHF
;
A
#
# COMPACT_ATOMS: atom_id res chain seq x y z
N VAL A 1 42.71 32.16 -5.30
CA VAL A 1 43.74 31.26 -5.79
C VAL A 1 43.88 30.13 -4.77
N LEU A 2 43.68 28.88 -5.19
CA LEU A 2 43.75 27.62 -4.45
C LEU A 2 42.52 27.28 -3.56
N PHE A 3 41.50 26.70 -4.19
CA PHE A 3 40.59 25.78 -3.54
C PHE A 3 41.19 24.38 -3.70
N PRO A 4 41.45 23.64 -2.62
CA PRO A 4 41.65 22.21 -2.73
C PRO A 4 40.29 21.55 -3.00
N ARG A 5 40.30 20.53 -3.84
CA ARG A 5 39.24 19.66 -4.24
C ARG A 5 38.47 19.17 -2.98
N LEU A 6 37.24 19.66 -2.79
CA LEU A 6 36.21 19.01 -1.98
C LEU A 6 35.79 17.78 -2.76
N GLY A 7 36.37 16.65 -2.44
CA GLY A 7 35.90 15.37 -2.88
C GLY A 7 34.54 15.08 -2.27
N THR A 8 33.60 14.80 -3.15
CA THR A 8 32.37 14.02 -2.93
C THR A 8 31.80 14.03 -1.52
N LEU A 9 31.14 15.11 -1.12
CA LEU A 9 30.02 15.03 -0.22
C LEU A 9 28.84 14.56 -1.06
N GLY A 10 28.58 13.25 -1.01
CA GLY A 10 27.35 12.66 -1.51
C GLY A 10 26.19 13.26 -0.71
N PHE A 11 25.41 14.04 -1.41
CA PHE A 11 24.16 14.56 -0.88
C PHE A 11 23.14 13.47 -0.96
N ALA A 12 22.91 12.84 0.16
CA ALA A 12 21.66 12.20 0.38
C ALA A 12 20.59 13.27 0.56
N LEU A 13 19.82 13.55 -0.46
CA LEU A 13 18.41 13.87 -0.32
C LEU A 13 17.68 12.55 0.03
N PHE A 14 18.43 11.66 0.57
CA PHE A 14 17.97 10.55 1.36
C PHE A 14 17.80 11.10 2.75
N LEU A 15 16.62 11.11 3.24
CA LEU A 15 16.39 11.11 4.66
C LEU A 15 17.18 9.96 5.33
N PHE A 16 17.75 9.04 4.54
CA PHE A 16 18.50 7.87 5.00
C PHE A 16 19.46 7.37 3.92
N ASN A 17 20.68 7.87 3.79
CA ASN A 17 21.79 7.09 3.26
C ASN A 17 23.09 7.89 3.20
N ALA A 18 24.00 7.70 4.15
CA ALA A 18 25.40 8.05 4.00
C ALA A 18 26.25 6.95 4.62
N SER A 19 26.68 6.00 3.79
CA SER A 19 27.61 4.94 4.20
C SER A 19 29.04 5.43 4.16
N MET A 20 29.77 5.30 5.26
CA MET A 20 31.24 5.11 5.26
C MET A 20 31.57 3.92 6.14
N SER A 21 32.08 2.89 5.51
CA SER A 21 32.62 1.71 6.12
C SER A 21 33.91 1.97 6.92
N LEU A 22 34.05 1.38 8.11
CA LEU A 22 35.30 0.86 8.61
C LEU A 22 35.13 -0.03 9.87
N HIS A 23 35.54 -1.28 9.70
CA HIS A 23 36.09 -2.25 10.67
C HIS A 23 35.22 -2.82 11.81
N ALA A 24 35.02 -4.11 11.64
CA ALA A 24 34.53 -5.04 12.64
C ALA A 24 35.48 -5.15 13.83
N GLN A 25 34.94 -5.19 15.04
CA GLN A 25 35.57 -5.86 16.19
C GLN A 25 34.53 -6.69 16.93
N GLN A 26 34.85 -7.97 17.08
CA GLN A 26 34.10 -8.98 17.84
C GLN A 26 34.00 -8.63 19.32
N MET A 27 32.83 -8.88 19.92
CA MET A 27 32.68 -9.03 21.37
C MET A 27 32.09 -10.39 21.75
N PRO A 28 32.47 -10.94 22.91
CA PRO A 28 32.29 -12.35 23.24
C PRO A 28 30.98 -12.65 23.98
N GLY A 29 30.58 -13.91 23.87
CA GLY A 29 29.34 -14.50 24.28
C GLY A 29 28.89 -14.33 25.73
N ALA A 30 27.59 -14.33 25.94
CA ALA A 30 26.94 -14.46 27.22
C ALA A 30 26.29 -15.85 27.34
N GLN A 31 26.54 -16.50 28.45
CA GLN A 31 26.09 -17.85 28.78
C GLN A 31 24.60 -17.87 29.19
N THR A 32 23.88 -18.83 28.67
CA THR A 32 22.55 -19.22 29.12
C THR A 32 22.61 -20.08 30.38
N SER A 33 21.85 -19.68 31.41
CA SER A 33 21.55 -20.54 32.57
C SER A 33 20.10 -21.05 32.49
N ALA A 34 19.96 -22.36 32.43
CA ALA A 34 18.69 -23.07 32.44
C ALA A 34 18.11 -23.12 33.88
N ILE A 35 16.83 -22.86 33.99
CA ILE A 35 16.05 -23.17 35.21
C ILE A 35 14.95 -24.17 34.83
N ASN A 36 15.07 -25.38 35.38
CA ASN A 36 14.05 -26.42 35.37
C ASN A 36 12.95 -26.09 36.41
N SER A 37 11.70 -26.16 36.02
CA SER A 37 10.60 -26.41 36.95
C SER A 37 9.55 -27.31 36.33
N THR A 38 9.42 -28.48 36.88
CA THR A 38 8.37 -29.48 36.68
C THR A 38 7.09 -29.07 37.44
N ASN A 39 5.93 -29.11 36.78
CA ASN A 39 4.66 -29.32 37.45
C ASN A 39 3.65 -29.98 36.50
N GLU A 40 3.07 -31.07 36.98
CA GLU A 40 2.02 -31.86 36.31
C GLU A 40 0.64 -31.14 36.39
N PRO A 41 -0.27 -31.44 35.44
CA PRO A 41 -1.64 -30.89 35.46
C PRO A 41 -2.63 -31.83 36.19
N PRO A 42 -3.66 -31.31 36.86
CA PRO A 42 -4.72 -32.11 37.46
C PRO A 42 -5.93 -32.32 36.52
N GLY A 43 -6.40 -33.53 36.50
CA GLY A 43 -7.77 -34.03 36.42
C GLY A 43 -8.72 -33.59 35.32
N ALA A 44 -9.02 -34.55 34.43
CA ALA A 44 -10.12 -34.50 33.48
C ALA A 44 -11.50 -34.48 34.19
N ILE A 45 -12.41 -33.64 33.66
CA ILE A 45 -13.84 -33.67 34.02
C ILE A 45 -14.60 -34.22 32.81
N ASP A 46 -15.30 -35.36 33.05
CA ASP A 46 -16.24 -35.99 32.10
C ASP A 46 -17.49 -35.11 31.89
N LEU A 47 -17.81 -34.84 30.66
CA LEU A 47 -19.09 -34.27 30.23
C LEU A 47 -19.90 -35.29 29.44
N PRO A 48 -21.24 -35.35 29.60
CA PRO A 48 -22.09 -36.34 29.00
C PRO A 48 -22.35 -36.09 27.51
N PRO A 49 -22.72 -37.12 26.71
CA PRO A 49 -22.92 -37.01 25.26
C PRO A 49 -24.23 -36.26 24.90
N PRO A 50 -24.26 -35.56 23.74
CA PRO A 50 -25.44 -34.84 23.29
C PRO A 50 -26.53 -35.79 22.71
N PRO A 51 -27.81 -35.40 22.77
CA PRO A 51 -28.92 -36.19 22.26
C PRO A 51 -28.99 -36.14 20.73
N SER A 52 -29.31 -37.29 20.15
CA SER A 52 -29.53 -37.53 18.73
C SER A 52 -30.95 -37.12 18.29
N ASN A 53 -31.04 -36.65 17.03
CA ASN A 53 -32.19 -36.58 16.15
C ASN A 53 -33.01 -35.28 16.13
N ALA A 54 -32.78 -34.48 15.11
CA ALA A 54 -33.83 -33.80 14.35
C ALA A 54 -33.44 -33.79 12.85
N SER A 55 -34.37 -34.12 12.02
CA SER A 55 -34.29 -34.33 10.59
C SER A 55 -33.75 -33.08 9.85
N ALA A 56 -32.64 -33.24 9.17
CA ALA A 56 -32.13 -32.25 8.24
C ALA A 56 -32.90 -32.33 6.92
N SER A 57 -33.54 -31.24 6.55
CA SER A 57 -33.88 -30.94 5.16
C SER A 57 -32.57 -30.69 4.42
N SER A 58 -32.31 -31.52 3.39
CA SER A 58 -31.13 -31.40 2.52
C SER A 58 -31.18 -30.11 1.71
N ASN A 59 -30.51 -29.07 2.19
CA ASN A 59 -29.92 -28.10 1.29
C ASN A 59 -28.59 -28.68 0.87
N GLU A 60 -28.45 -29.03 -0.41
CA GLU A 60 -27.18 -29.32 -1.03
C GLU A 60 -26.28 -28.07 -0.83
N ALA A 61 -25.39 -28.15 0.16
CA ALA A 61 -24.24 -27.27 0.22
C ALA A 61 -23.50 -27.46 -1.10
N SER A 62 -23.46 -26.44 -1.91
CA SER A 62 -22.70 -26.40 -3.15
C SER A 62 -21.26 -26.80 -2.82
N ASN A 63 -20.83 -27.90 -3.39
CA ASN A 63 -19.50 -28.48 -3.25
C ASN A 63 -18.52 -27.61 -4.07
N THR A 64 -18.40 -26.34 -3.71
CA THR A 64 -17.49 -25.39 -4.35
C THR A 64 -16.08 -25.82 -3.99
N ASN A 65 -15.30 -26.15 -4.99
CA ASN A 65 -13.88 -26.43 -4.84
C ASN A 65 -13.24 -25.09 -4.38
N ILE A 66 -12.65 -25.05 -3.19
CA ILE A 66 -12.03 -23.86 -2.59
C ILE A 66 -10.95 -23.28 -3.52
N TYR A 67 -10.41 -24.11 -4.43
CA TYR A 67 -9.33 -23.77 -5.36
C TYR A 67 -9.79 -23.60 -6.81
N LYS A 68 -11.08 -23.39 -7.05
CA LYS A 68 -11.58 -23.13 -8.40
C LYS A 68 -11.34 -21.66 -8.76
N SER A 69 -10.63 -21.41 -9.86
CA SER A 69 -10.45 -20.06 -10.39
C SER A 69 -11.78 -19.40 -10.76
N MET A 70 -11.90 -18.10 -10.44
CA MET A 70 -13.07 -17.29 -10.78
C MET A 70 -13.22 -17.16 -12.29
N SER A 71 -14.42 -17.29 -12.82
CA SER A 71 -14.72 -17.05 -14.23
C SER A 71 -14.70 -15.54 -14.53
N LEU A 72 -14.54 -15.17 -15.81
CA LEU A 72 -14.58 -13.76 -16.22
C LEU A 72 -15.92 -13.09 -15.86
N GLN A 73 -17.04 -13.83 -15.91
CA GLN A 73 -18.33 -13.30 -15.50
C GLN A 73 -18.37 -13.02 -14.00
N GLU A 74 -17.88 -13.95 -13.18
CA GLU A 74 -17.78 -13.75 -11.73
C GLU A 74 -16.87 -12.57 -11.37
N LEU A 75 -15.78 -12.35 -12.12
CA LEU A 75 -14.92 -11.18 -11.98
C LEU A 75 -15.66 -9.87 -12.31
N MET A 76 -16.40 -9.82 -13.43
CA MET A 76 -17.16 -8.62 -13.83
C MET A 76 -18.31 -8.30 -12.86
N ASP A 77 -18.88 -9.33 -12.22
CA ASP A 77 -19.95 -9.19 -11.21
C ASP A 77 -19.39 -8.94 -9.79
N GLN A 78 -18.05 -9.01 -9.60
CA GLN A 78 -17.40 -8.73 -8.32
C GLN A 78 -17.80 -7.35 -7.80
N GLN A 79 -18.26 -7.29 -6.55
CA GLN A 79 -18.67 -6.02 -5.97
C GLN A 79 -17.46 -5.18 -5.58
N VAL A 80 -17.41 -3.95 -6.06
CA VAL A 80 -16.40 -2.94 -5.69
C VAL A 80 -17.06 -1.78 -4.96
N THR A 81 -16.35 -1.17 -4.05
CA THR A 81 -16.86 -0.08 -3.20
C THR A 81 -16.06 1.21 -3.32
N SER A 82 -14.82 1.15 -3.78
CA SER A 82 -13.90 2.29 -3.72
C SER A 82 -14.26 3.44 -4.66
N VAL A 83 -15.01 3.18 -5.74
CA VAL A 83 -15.39 4.18 -6.75
C VAL A 83 -16.55 5.07 -6.30
N SER A 84 -17.52 4.52 -5.51
CA SER A 84 -18.76 5.21 -5.13
C SER A 84 -19.04 5.18 -3.63
N LYS A 85 -18.20 4.55 -2.82
CA LYS A 85 -18.43 4.18 -1.41
C LYS A 85 -19.69 3.31 -1.21
N THR A 86 -20.30 2.83 -2.28
CA THR A 86 -21.43 1.88 -2.26
C THR A 86 -21.12 0.67 -3.13
N PRO A 87 -21.59 -0.55 -2.78
CA PRO A 87 -21.34 -1.73 -3.59
C PRO A 87 -21.91 -1.58 -5.01
N GLN A 88 -21.08 -1.87 -6.01
CA GLN A 88 -21.48 -1.90 -7.43
C GLN A 88 -20.63 -2.95 -8.16
N PRO A 89 -21.16 -3.59 -9.25
CA PRO A 89 -20.37 -4.54 -10.04
C PRO A 89 -19.11 -3.88 -10.63
N TYR A 90 -17.97 -4.59 -10.63
CA TYR A 90 -16.73 -4.12 -11.24
C TYR A 90 -16.94 -3.72 -12.71
N GLY A 91 -17.73 -4.50 -13.46
CA GLY A 91 -18.06 -4.21 -14.86
C GLY A 91 -18.77 -2.88 -15.09
N GLU A 92 -19.44 -2.33 -14.08
CA GLU A 92 -20.21 -1.09 -14.13
C GLU A 92 -19.53 0.10 -13.44
N ALA A 93 -18.33 -0.12 -12.85
CA ALA A 93 -17.61 0.93 -12.13
C ALA A 93 -16.92 1.91 -13.09
N PRO A 94 -17.35 3.19 -13.19
CA PRO A 94 -16.86 4.14 -14.19
C PRO A 94 -15.57 4.84 -13.73
N ALA A 95 -14.50 4.08 -13.54
CA ALA A 95 -13.18 4.56 -13.11
C ALA A 95 -12.08 3.63 -13.65
N ALA A 96 -10.84 4.12 -13.66
CA ALA A 96 -9.64 3.31 -13.86
C ALA A 96 -9.40 2.48 -12.58
N ILE A 97 -10.16 1.40 -12.41
CA ILE A 97 -10.07 0.50 -11.25
C ILE A 97 -9.63 -0.89 -11.70
N GLN A 98 -8.77 -1.51 -10.92
CA GLN A 98 -8.44 -2.93 -10.99
C GLN A 98 -8.80 -3.62 -9.66
N VAL A 99 -9.13 -4.89 -9.75
CA VAL A 99 -9.46 -5.73 -8.59
C VAL A 99 -8.52 -6.92 -8.58
N ILE A 100 -7.72 -7.01 -7.52
CA ILE A 100 -6.88 -8.18 -7.26
C ILE A 100 -7.68 -9.10 -6.34
N THR A 101 -8.03 -10.27 -6.81
CA THR A 101 -8.83 -11.26 -6.06
C THR A 101 -7.96 -12.09 -5.12
N ASN A 102 -8.58 -12.70 -4.11
CA ASN A 102 -7.88 -13.66 -3.23
C ASN A 102 -7.25 -14.83 -4.00
N ASP A 103 -7.92 -15.33 -5.05
CA ASP A 103 -7.38 -16.39 -5.91
C ASP A 103 -6.11 -15.94 -6.64
N GLU A 104 -6.08 -14.71 -7.17
CA GLU A 104 -4.89 -14.17 -7.83
C GLU A 104 -3.74 -13.96 -6.84
N ILE A 105 -4.01 -13.46 -5.63
CA ILE A 105 -2.99 -13.33 -4.57
C ILE A 105 -2.38 -14.71 -4.26
N ARG A 106 -3.22 -15.71 -4.02
CA ARG A 106 -2.76 -17.09 -3.74
C ARG A 106 -1.94 -17.66 -4.89
N ARG A 107 -2.39 -17.46 -6.14
CA ARG A 107 -1.76 -18.00 -7.35
C ARG A 107 -0.51 -17.26 -7.77
N SER A 108 -0.34 -16.00 -7.39
CA SER A 108 0.90 -15.25 -7.67
C SER A 108 2.09 -15.75 -6.88
N GLY A 109 1.85 -16.33 -5.71
CA GLY A 109 2.91 -16.65 -4.77
C GLY A 109 3.45 -15.42 -4.03
N ALA A 110 2.68 -14.32 -3.98
CA ALA A 110 3.02 -13.18 -3.14
C ALA A 110 3.06 -13.59 -1.67
N SER A 111 4.01 -13.08 -0.93
CA SER A 111 4.24 -13.37 0.48
C SER A 111 4.16 -12.13 1.38
N SER A 112 3.93 -10.95 0.78
CA SER A 112 3.67 -9.68 1.46
C SER A 112 2.62 -8.86 0.70
N LEU A 113 2.05 -7.85 1.36
CA LEU A 113 1.07 -6.97 0.73
C LEU A 113 1.67 -6.20 -0.47
N PRO A 114 2.86 -5.60 -0.40
CA PRO A 114 3.50 -4.98 -1.56
C PRO A 114 3.70 -5.93 -2.74
N GLU A 115 4.13 -7.17 -2.49
CA GLU A 115 4.24 -8.17 -3.57
C GLU A 115 2.89 -8.48 -4.23
N ALA A 116 1.80 -8.52 -3.45
CA ALA A 116 0.45 -8.71 -4.00
C ALA A 116 0.00 -7.51 -4.86
N LEU A 117 0.45 -6.29 -4.56
CA LEU A 117 0.14 -5.10 -5.34
C LEU A 117 0.79 -5.09 -6.73
N ARG A 118 1.85 -5.88 -6.98
CA ARG A 118 2.42 -6.13 -8.32
C ARG A 118 1.43 -6.80 -9.30
N LEU A 119 0.29 -7.27 -8.81
CA LEU A 119 -0.78 -7.81 -9.63
C LEU A 119 -1.65 -6.73 -10.28
N ALA A 120 -1.57 -5.49 -9.83
CA ALA A 120 -2.25 -4.36 -10.43
C ALA A 120 -1.37 -3.73 -11.54
N ASP A 121 -1.81 -3.82 -12.79
CA ASP A 121 -1.05 -3.31 -13.94
C ASP A 121 -0.96 -1.78 -13.97
N ASN A 122 -1.81 -1.08 -13.21
CA ASN A 122 -1.88 0.37 -13.10
C ASN A 122 -1.15 0.94 -11.88
N LEU A 123 -0.28 0.13 -11.26
CA LEU A 123 0.65 0.55 -10.22
C LEU A 123 2.08 0.30 -10.66
N GLU A 124 2.95 1.21 -10.30
CA GLU A 124 4.37 0.96 -10.23
C GLU A 124 4.70 0.45 -8.82
N VAL A 125 5.41 -0.67 -8.73
CA VAL A 125 5.74 -1.33 -7.46
C VAL A 125 7.19 -1.77 -7.52
N ASP A 126 8.08 -0.94 -7.04
CA ASP A 126 9.51 -1.21 -6.99
C ASP A 126 9.95 -1.55 -5.57
N GLN A 127 10.83 -2.52 -5.46
CA GLN A 127 11.47 -2.92 -4.21
C GLN A 127 12.84 -2.24 -4.12
N ASP A 128 13.04 -1.38 -3.11
CA ASP A 128 14.32 -0.72 -2.90
C ASP A 128 15.31 -1.59 -2.11
N ASN A 129 14.79 -2.34 -1.12
CA ASN A 129 15.56 -3.29 -0.31
C ASN A 129 14.63 -4.40 0.22
N ALA A 130 15.06 -5.21 1.20
CA ALA A 130 14.27 -6.35 1.67
C ALA A 130 12.90 -5.96 2.27
N HIS A 131 12.72 -4.73 2.75
CA HIS A 131 11.51 -4.25 3.44
C HIS A 131 10.93 -2.94 2.91
N ASP A 132 11.71 -2.11 2.20
CA ASP A 132 11.24 -0.84 1.65
C ASP A 132 10.71 -1.00 0.22
N TRP A 133 9.57 -0.37 -0.03
CA TRP A 133 8.85 -0.44 -1.28
C TRP A 133 8.40 0.94 -1.74
N ASN A 134 8.66 1.24 -3.00
CA ASN A 134 8.19 2.44 -3.66
C ASN A 134 6.98 2.09 -4.51
N ILE A 135 5.82 2.61 -4.11
CA ILE A 135 4.55 2.29 -4.78
C ILE A 135 3.88 3.59 -5.21
N SER A 136 3.66 3.71 -6.51
CA SER A 136 3.05 4.89 -7.13
C SER A 136 2.00 4.52 -8.19
N ALA A 137 1.23 5.50 -8.60
CA ALA A 137 0.33 5.45 -9.75
C ALA A 137 0.45 6.74 -10.53
N ARG A 138 0.55 6.65 -11.86
CA ARG A 138 0.57 7.82 -12.77
C ARG A 138 1.67 8.82 -12.47
N GLY A 139 2.82 8.34 -11.97
CA GLY A 139 4.00 9.14 -11.70
C GLY A 139 4.25 9.45 -10.22
N PHE A 140 5.36 10.16 -9.99
CA PHE A 140 5.84 10.58 -8.66
C PHE A 140 6.32 9.43 -7.79
N ASN A 141 6.96 8.43 -8.40
CA ASN A 141 7.63 7.38 -7.67
C ASN A 141 8.81 7.94 -6.86
N ALA A 142 8.88 7.61 -5.59
CA ALA A 142 9.92 8.07 -4.67
C ALA A 142 9.93 7.19 -3.41
N ASP A 143 11.06 7.16 -2.69
CA ASP A 143 11.20 6.46 -1.41
C ASP A 143 10.13 6.86 -0.39
N LEU A 144 9.67 8.09 -0.46
CA LEU A 144 8.55 8.62 0.31
C LEU A 144 7.39 8.98 -0.62
N GLY A 145 6.89 7.99 -1.35
CA GLY A 145 5.73 8.13 -2.23
C GLY A 145 4.53 8.72 -1.49
N ASN A 146 3.98 9.84 -1.98
CA ASN A 146 3.09 10.68 -1.18
C ASN A 146 1.78 11.06 -1.87
N LYS A 147 1.40 10.36 -2.94
CA LYS A 147 0.21 10.70 -3.73
C LYS A 147 -0.83 9.58 -3.79
N LEU A 148 -0.60 8.47 -3.06
CA LEU A 148 -1.54 7.36 -2.92
C LEU A 148 -2.15 7.31 -1.53
N LEU A 149 -3.46 7.23 -1.46
CA LEU A 149 -4.15 6.90 -0.21
C LEU A 149 -4.32 5.39 -0.11
N VAL A 150 -3.90 4.81 1.02
CA VAL A 150 -4.01 3.37 1.27
C VAL A 150 -4.91 3.11 2.47
N LEU A 151 -5.83 2.17 2.30
CA LEU A 151 -6.82 1.76 3.29
C LEU A 151 -6.76 0.25 3.52
N ILE A 152 -6.89 -0.18 4.77
CA ILE A 152 -7.11 -1.57 5.14
C ILE A 152 -8.40 -1.65 5.95
N ASP A 153 -9.42 -2.33 5.40
CA ASP A 153 -10.79 -2.39 5.96
C ASP A 153 -11.40 -1.00 6.27
N GLY A 154 -11.05 0.02 5.47
CA GLY A 154 -11.51 1.39 5.63
C GLY A 154 -10.73 2.22 6.67
N ARG A 155 -9.74 1.65 7.36
CA ARG A 155 -8.77 2.37 8.17
C ARG A 155 -7.65 2.89 7.28
N THR A 156 -7.35 4.19 7.34
CA THR A 156 -6.20 4.73 6.61
C THR A 156 -4.89 4.31 7.28
N VAL A 157 -3.92 3.87 6.47
CA VAL A 157 -2.57 3.54 6.91
C VAL A 157 -1.54 4.59 6.45
N TYR A 158 -2.03 5.69 5.92
CA TYR A 158 -1.25 6.84 5.50
C TYR A 158 -0.73 7.61 6.72
N SER A 159 0.59 7.83 6.79
CA SER A 159 1.23 8.57 7.89
C SER A 159 1.30 10.07 7.58
N PRO A 160 0.86 10.96 8.50
CA PRO A 160 1.05 12.40 8.37
C PRO A 160 2.52 12.81 8.56
N LEU A 161 3.40 11.92 8.97
CA LEU A 161 4.83 12.20 9.17
C LEU A 161 5.48 12.65 7.85
N PHE A 162 5.29 11.89 6.77
CA PHE A 162 5.88 12.16 5.45
C PHE A 162 4.87 12.15 4.30
N SER A 163 3.59 11.98 4.58
CA SER A 163 2.50 11.87 3.60
C SER A 163 2.56 10.60 2.75
N GLY A 164 2.86 9.45 3.35
CA GLY A 164 2.98 8.16 2.67
C GLY A 164 2.68 6.98 3.58
N VAL A 165 3.10 5.79 3.18
CA VAL A 165 2.84 4.54 3.88
C VAL A 165 4.14 3.86 4.26
N PHE A 166 4.30 3.48 5.52
CA PHE A 166 5.34 2.57 5.97
C PHE A 166 4.96 1.15 5.55
N TRP A 167 5.41 0.70 4.36
CA TRP A 167 5.02 -0.60 3.80
C TRP A 167 5.56 -1.79 4.61
N ASP A 168 6.69 -1.62 5.25
CA ASP A 168 7.29 -2.56 6.19
C ASP A 168 6.41 -2.82 7.43
N ALA A 169 5.62 -1.81 7.85
CA ALA A 169 4.67 -1.91 8.95
C ALA A 169 3.29 -2.45 8.53
N GLN A 170 2.95 -2.40 7.23
CA GLN A 170 1.63 -2.80 6.74
C GLN A 170 1.63 -4.24 6.25
N ASN A 171 1.34 -5.17 7.16
CA ASN A 171 1.17 -6.57 6.83
C ASN A 171 -0.26 -7.03 7.12
N VAL A 172 -0.75 -7.96 6.34
CA VAL A 172 -2.04 -8.63 6.54
C VAL A 172 -1.87 -10.11 6.24
N MET A 173 -2.64 -10.95 6.91
CA MET A 173 -2.70 -12.36 6.54
C MET A 173 -3.32 -12.48 5.15
N LEU A 174 -2.51 -12.70 4.10
CA LEU A 174 -2.94 -12.65 2.69
C LEU A 174 -4.07 -13.64 2.37
N GLU A 175 -4.13 -14.79 3.05
CA GLU A 175 -5.24 -15.74 2.95
C GLU A 175 -6.58 -15.11 3.37
N ASP A 176 -6.55 -14.14 4.29
CA ASP A 176 -7.74 -13.47 4.79
C ASP A 176 -8.12 -12.22 3.98
N VAL A 177 -7.34 -11.82 2.99
CA VAL A 177 -7.72 -10.77 2.04
C VAL A 177 -8.82 -11.33 1.13
N ASP A 178 -9.95 -10.63 1.04
CA ASP A 178 -11.01 -10.93 0.08
C ASP A 178 -10.63 -10.42 -1.30
N ARG A 179 -10.23 -9.15 -1.36
CA ARG A 179 -9.75 -8.49 -2.56
C ARG A 179 -8.99 -7.20 -2.23
N ILE A 180 -8.24 -6.71 -3.21
CA ILE A 180 -7.64 -5.38 -3.18
C ILE A 180 -8.22 -4.59 -4.35
N GLU A 181 -8.82 -3.43 -4.07
CA GLU A 181 -9.34 -2.52 -5.07
C GLU A 181 -8.30 -1.41 -5.29
N VAL A 182 -7.80 -1.27 -6.51
CA VAL A 182 -6.79 -0.28 -6.90
C VAL A 182 -7.40 0.69 -7.90
N ILE A 183 -7.62 1.93 -7.48
CA ILE A 183 -8.04 3.02 -8.35
C ILE A 183 -6.82 3.84 -8.73
N SER A 184 -6.57 4.02 -10.03
CA SER A 184 -5.65 5.05 -10.53
C SER A 184 -6.44 6.30 -10.88
N GLY A 185 -5.92 7.47 -10.45
CA GLY A 185 -6.56 8.76 -10.60
C GLY A 185 -7.20 9.28 -9.32
N PRO A 186 -7.69 10.54 -9.34
CA PRO A 186 -8.13 11.24 -8.15
C PRO A 186 -9.30 10.58 -7.43
N GLY A 187 -9.11 10.29 -6.15
CA GLY A 187 -10.13 9.81 -5.22
C GLY A 187 -10.67 10.87 -4.25
N GLY A 188 -10.19 12.12 -4.34
CA GLY A 188 -10.39 13.16 -3.34
C GLY A 188 -11.83 13.40 -2.94
N THR A 189 -12.77 13.42 -3.88
CA THR A 189 -14.21 13.69 -3.63
C THR A 189 -14.84 12.75 -2.60
N LEU A 190 -14.40 11.51 -2.53
CA LEU A 190 -14.95 10.51 -1.58
C LEU A 190 -13.99 10.22 -0.43
N TRP A 191 -12.69 10.15 -0.73
CA TRP A 191 -11.67 9.72 0.21
C TRP A 191 -10.92 10.88 0.85
N GLY A 192 -10.93 12.08 0.21
CA GLY A 192 -10.34 13.30 0.71
C GLY A 192 -8.89 13.50 0.30
N ALA A 193 -8.27 14.45 0.97
CA ALA A 193 -6.87 14.81 0.71
C ALA A 193 -5.95 13.59 0.73
N ASN A 194 -4.88 13.67 -0.09
CA ASN A 194 -3.87 12.64 -0.28
C ASN A 194 -4.29 11.46 -1.19
N ALA A 195 -5.58 11.32 -1.55
CA ALA A 195 -6.05 10.46 -2.65
C ALA A 195 -5.83 11.17 -4.00
N VAL A 196 -4.57 11.50 -4.32
CA VAL A 196 -4.24 12.36 -5.47
C VAL A 196 -4.14 11.55 -6.75
N ASN A 197 -3.21 10.60 -6.79
CA ASN A 197 -2.96 9.77 -7.96
C ASN A 197 -3.67 8.43 -7.90
N GLY A 198 -4.18 8.03 -6.73
CA GLY A 198 -4.91 6.79 -6.59
C GLY A 198 -5.36 6.47 -5.17
N VAL A 199 -6.11 5.38 -5.07
CA VAL A 199 -6.57 4.78 -3.82
C VAL A 199 -6.35 3.28 -3.88
N ILE A 200 -5.68 2.74 -2.88
CA ILE A 200 -5.55 1.30 -2.65
C ILE A 200 -6.43 0.95 -1.46
N ASN A 201 -7.39 0.04 -1.64
CA ASN A 201 -8.30 -0.40 -0.59
C ASN A 201 -8.21 -1.92 -0.42
N VAL A 202 -7.54 -2.35 0.63
CA VAL A 202 -7.41 -3.76 1.02
C VAL A 202 -8.63 -4.13 1.86
N ILE A 203 -9.38 -5.13 1.43
CA ILE A 203 -10.61 -5.58 2.08
C ILE A 203 -10.42 -7.02 2.53
N THR A 204 -10.58 -7.28 3.83
CA THR A 204 -10.45 -8.64 4.37
C THR A 204 -11.79 -9.36 4.41
N LYS A 205 -11.74 -10.70 4.29
CA LYS A 205 -12.90 -11.59 4.37
C LYS A 205 -13.67 -11.38 5.68
N SER A 206 -14.97 -11.61 5.67
CA SER A 206 -15.78 -11.62 6.90
C SER A 206 -15.36 -12.79 7.80
N ALA A 207 -15.70 -12.69 9.09
CA ALA A 207 -15.50 -13.81 10.01
C ALA A 207 -16.37 -15.02 9.64
N GLN A 208 -17.50 -14.83 8.94
CA GLN A 208 -18.34 -15.91 8.42
C GLN A 208 -17.61 -16.73 7.35
N ASP A 209 -16.84 -16.07 6.47
CA ASP A 209 -16.15 -16.71 5.34
C ASP A 209 -14.85 -17.40 5.75
N THR A 210 -14.45 -17.27 7.02
CA THR A 210 -13.18 -17.76 7.55
C THR A 210 -13.35 -18.77 8.69
N GLN A 211 -14.43 -19.58 8.64
CA GLN A 211 -14.73 -20.57 9.64
C GLN A 211 -13.80 -21.80 9.57
N GLY A 212 -13.60 -22.47 10.72
CA GLY A 212 -12.69 -23.61 10.84
C GLY A 212 -11.24 -23.17 11.08
N TRP A 213 -10.33 -24.11 10.96
CA TRP A 213 -8.90 -23.90 11.08
C TRP A 213 -8.25 -23.60 9.73
N TYR A 214 -7.30 -22.70 9.74
CA TYR A 214 -6.31 -22.54 8.68
C TYR A 214 -4.92 -22.55 9.28
N MET A 215 -3.99 -23.23 8.64
CA MET A 215 -2.58 -23.22 8.99
C MET A 215 -1.74 -23.17 7.73
N GLU A 216 -0.70 -22.35 7.70
CA GLU A 216 0.32 -22.41 6.68
C GLU A 216 1.71 -22.29 7.27
N GLY A 217 2.69 -22.75 6.52
CA GLY A 217 4.09 -22.58 6.87
C GLY A 217 5.00 -22.98 5.72
N GLY A 218 6.19 -22.45 5.74
CA GLY A 218 7.16 -22.68 4.69
C GLY A 218 8.47 -21.95 4.91
N GLY A 219 9.28 -21.91 3.85
CA GLY A 219 10.53 -21.18 3.87
C GLY A 219 11.34 -21.41 2.60
N GLY A 220 12.37 -20.60 2.40
CA GLY A 220 13.16 -20.60 1.19
C GLY A 220 14.44 -19.78 1.30
N SER A 221 14.86 -19.20 0.18
CA SER A 221 16.11 -18.43 0.11
C SER A 221 15.97 -17.02 0.67
N SER A 222 15.16 -16.12 0.09
CA SER A 222 14.92 -14.78 0.63
C SER A 222 13.89 -14.81 1.75
N LEU A 223 12.74 -15.45 1.57
CA LEU A 223 11.77 -15.74 2.63
C LEU A 223 12.27 -16.95 3.44
N ARG A 224 13.03 -16.70 4.51
CA ARG A 224 13.74 -17.73 5.28
C ARG A 224 12.80 -18.71 5.95
N ASP A 225 11.82 -18.18 6.68
CA ASP A 225 10.75 -18.97 7.28
C ASP A 225 9.51 -18.10 7.53
N PHE A 226 8.35 -18.74 7.50
CA PHE A 226 7.07 -18.10 7.80
C PHE A 226 6.06 -19.12 8.28
N GLY A 227 5.05 -18.62 8.98
CA GLY A 227 3.90 -19.43 9.39
C GLY A 227 2.73 -18.60 9.83
N ALA A 228 1.53 -19.11 9.59
CA ALA A 228 0.30 -18.48 10.05
C ALA A 228 -0.68 -19.53 10.58
N ILE A 229 -1.52 -19.10 11.51
CA ILE A 229 -2.61 -19.89 12.06
C ILE A 229 -3.85 -19.01 12.25
N ARG A 230 -5.01 -19.54 11.89
CA ARG A 230 -6.30 -18.91 12.11
C ARG A 230 -7.31 -19.95 12.59
N TYR A 231 -8.21 -19.51 13.48
CA TYR A 231 -9.40 -20.24 13.84
C TYR A 231 -10.63 -19.34 13.78
N GLY A 232 -11.64 -19.77 13.02
CA GLY A 232 -12.96 -19.14 12.94
C GLY A 232 -14.02 -19.99 13.59
N GLY A 233 -14.95 -19.38 14.31
CA GLY A 233 -16.05 -20.03 15.00
C GLY A 233 -17.28 -19.13 15.12
N THR A 234 -18.36 -19.69 15.68
CA THR A 234 -19.64 -19.01 15.91
C THR A 234 -19.83 -18.73 17.38
N LEU A 235 -20.07 -17.47 17.76
CA LEU A 235 -20.36 -17.07 19.13
C LEU A 235 -21.84 -17.21 19.48
N ALA A 236 -22.72 -16.89 18.53
CA ALA A 236 -24.18 -16.97 18.62
C ALA A 236 -24.76 -17.14 17.21
N PRO A 237 -26.06 -17.44 17.05
CA PRO A 237 -26.67 -17.37 15.73
C PRO A 237 -26.35 -16.03 15.06
N ASP A 238 -25.89 -16.07 13.82
CA ASP A 238 -25.50 -14.89 13.01
C ASP A 238 -24.37 -14.03 13.57
N VAL A 239 -23.58 -14.54 14.56
CA VAL A 239 -22.41 -13.86 15.11
C VAL A 239 -21.18 -14.76 14.96
N TYR A 240 -20.29 -14.38 14.10
CA TYR A 240 -19.09 -15.13 13.74
C TYR A 240 -17.84 -14.42 14.23
N TYR A 241 -16.79 -15.19 14.50
CA TYR A 241 -15.51 -14.65 14.89
C TYR A 241 -14.37 -15.39 14.23
N ARG A 242 -13.23 -14.73 14.13
CA ARG A 242 -11.93 -15.34 13.87
C ARG A 242 -10.88 -14.76 14.80
N VAL A 243 -9.88 -15.57 15.12
CA VAL A 243 -8.62 -15.17 15.75
C VAL A 243 -7.48 -15.72 14.92
N TYR A 244 -6.41 -14.96 14.78
CA TYR A 244 -5.29 -15.33 13.91
C TYR A 244 -3.97 -14.78 14.42
N GLY A 245 -2.88 -15.37 13.89
CA GLY A 245 -1.54 -14.85 14.08
C GLY A 245 -0.62 -15.36 12.99
N SER A 246 0.35 -14.57 12.61
CA SER A 246 1.37 -14.92 11.64
C SER A 246 2.74 -14.36 12.03
N TYR A 247 3.78 -14.95 11.46
CA TYR A 247 5.16 -14.54 11.59
C TYR A 247 5.90 -14.85 10.30
N PHE A 248 6.83 -13.99 9.92
CA PHE A 248 7.80 -14.26 8.88
C PHE A 248 9.17 -13.66 9.20
N ASP A 249 10.19 -14.21 8.52
CA ASP A 249 11.58 -13.77 8.59
C ASP A 249 12.18 -13.83 7.18
N ARG A 250 12.77 -12.70 6.72
CA ARG A 250 13.45 -12.56 5.43
C ARG A 250 14.94 -12.32 5.63
N ASN A 251 15.74 -12.90 4.75
CA ASN A 251 17.17 -12.66 4.70
C ASN A 251 17.47 -11.28 4.12
N ASP A 252 18.73 -10.84 4.32
CA ASP A 252 19.29 -9.66 3.65
C ASP A 252 19.29 -9.85 2.13
N GLU A 253 19.08 -8.75 1.41
CA GLU A 253 19.45 -8.60 0.00
C GLU A 253 20.95 -8.29 -0.12
N VAL A 254 21.42 -8.00 -1.34
CA VAL A 254 22.86 -7.82 -1.62
C VAL A 254 23.15 -6.46 -2.27
N TYR A 255 24.33 -5.91 -2.00
CA TYR A 255 24.78 -4.71 -2.70
C TYR A 255 25.36 -5.02 -4.09
N THR A 256 25.23 -4.09 -5.04
CA THR A 256 25.88 -4.14 -6.36
C THR A 256 27.39 -4.36 -6.25
N GLY A 257 28.04 -3.80 -5.24
CA GLY A 257 29.46 -4.01 -4.95
C GLY A 257 29.80 -5.37 -4.33
N GLY A 258 28.79 -6.18 -4.05
CA GLY A 258 28.86 -7.46 -3.33
C GLY A 258 28.79 -7.31 -1.81
N GLY A 259 28.35 -8.36 -1.14
CA GLY A 259 28.12 -8.41 0.30
C GLY A 259 26.67 -8.14 0.68
N SER A 260 26.33 -8.47 1.94
CA SER A 260 24.99 -8.28 2.50
C SER A 260 24.62 -6.81 2.58
N ALA A 261 23.38 -6.47 2.26
CA ALA A 261 22.81 -5.13 2.43
C ALA A 261 22.43 -4.83 3.89
N HIS A 262 22.40 -5.85 4.76
CA HIS A 262 22.05 -5.74 6.18
C HIS A 262 20.61 -5.26 6.43
N ASP A 263 19.70 -5.61 5.54
CA ASP A 263 18.31 -5.17 5.46
C ASP A 263 17.31 -6.30 5.76
N ALA A 264 17.74 -7.36 6.45
CA ALA A 264 16.88 -8.46 6.86
C ALA A 264 15.60 -7.94 7.59
N TRP A 265 14.45 -8.58 7.32
CA TRP A 265 13.16 -8.14 7.78
C TRP A 265 12.37 -9.25 8.44
N SER A 266 11.85 -8.98 9.64
CA SER A 266 10.97 -9.92 10.35
C SER A 266 9.81 -9.21 11.00
N GLN A 267 8.62 -9.83 10.98
CA GLN A 267 7.45 -9.30 11.64
C GLN A 267 6.54 -10.40 12.13
N GLY A 268 5.95 -10.18 13.30
CA GLY A 268 4.87 -10.98 13.85
C GLY A 268 3.62 -10.13 14.05
N LEU A 269 2.44 -10.70 13.77
CA LEU A 269 1.16 -10.07 14.04
C LEU A 269 0.17 -11.04 14.66
N GLY A 270 -0.84 -10.50 15.34
CA GLY A 270 -1.96 -11.27 15.87
C GLY A 270 -3.19 -10.41 16.02
N GLY A 271 -4.35 -10.96 15.67
CA GLY A 271 -5.57 -10.19 15.65
C GLY A 271 -6.84 -11.02 15.80
N PHE A 272 -7.94 -10.29 15.78
CA PHE A 272 -9.29 -10.86 15.83
C PHE A 272 -10.27 -10.05 14.98
N ARG A 273 -11.34 -10.70 14.55
CA ARG A 273 -12.49 -10.05 13.93
C ARG A 273 -13.79 -10.74 14.37
N ILE A 274 -14.82 -9.96 14.63
CA ILE A 274 -16.17 -10.40 14.96
C ILE A 274 -17.13 -9.68 14.01
N ASP A 275 -17.99 -10.45 13.33
CA ASP A 275 -19.03 -9.90 12.46
C ASP A 275 -20.39 -10.44 12.86
N THR A 276 -21.39 -9.57 12.85
CA THR A 276 -22.79 -10.01 12.76
C THR A 276 -23.21 -10.03 11.30
N VAL A 277 -23.93 -11.06 10.90
CA VAL A 277 -24.43 -11.25 9.53
C VAL A 277 -25.89 -11.69 9.55
N GLY A 278 -26.50 -11.85 8.40
CA GLY A 278 -27.88 -12.33 8.28
C GLY A 278 -28.85 -11.25 7.79
N ASN A 279 -30.16 -11.47 8.00
CA ASN A 279 -31.22 -10.57 7.53
C ASN A 279 -31.56 -9.47 8.55
N SER A 280 -30.64 -9.11 9.42
CA SER A 280 -30.81 -7.97 10.34
C SER A 280 -30.60 -6.66 9.61
N ASP A 281 -31.41 -5.66 9.95
CA ASP A 281 -31.19 -4.29 9.46
C ASP A 281 -29.91 -3.68 10.05
N ASP A 282 -29.40 -4.26 11.14
CA ASP A 282 -28.19 -3.83 11.86
C ASP A 282 -27.08 -4.88 11.71
N LEU A 283 -25.96 -4.47 11.13
CA LEU A 283 -24.74 -5.27 11.02
C LEU A 283 -23.61 -4.59 11.79
N PHE A 284 -22.86 -5.38 12.53
CA PHE A 284 -21.73 -4.89 13.31
C PHE A 284 -20.46 -5.65 12.96
N THR A 285 -19.36 -4.91 12.82
CA THR A 285 -18.00 -5.45 12.76
C THR A 285 -17.18 -4.88 13.91
N LEU A 286 -16.43 -5.73 14.60
CA LEU A 286 -15.41 -5.34 15.55
C LEU A 286 -14.14 -6.12 15.24
N GLN A 287 -13.03 -5.43 15.01
CA GLN A 287 -11.74 -6.06 14.77
C GLN A 287 -10.60 -5.30 15.44
N GLY A 288 -9.49 -6.00 15.64
CA GLY A 288 -8.27 -5.42 16.18
C GLY A 288 -7.08 -6.30 15.90
N GLU A 289 -5.92 -5.68 15.81
CA GLU A 289 -4.64 -6.33 15.52
C GLU A 289 -3.52 -5.64 16.28
N TYR A 290 -2.51 -6.41 16.63
CA TYR A 290 -1.22 -5.94 17.11
C TYR A 290 -0.12 -6.55 16.25
N TYR A 291 0.90 -5.74 15.91
CA TYR A 291 2.10 -6.19 15.21
C TYR A 291 3.37 -5.67 15.87
N ASN A 292 4.46 -6.39 15.62
CA ASN A 292 5.82 -5.99 16.00
C ASN A 292 6.81 -6.53 14.98
N GLY A 293 7.71 -5.68 14.50
CA GLY A 293 8.72 -6.00 13.51
C GLY A 293 10.09 -5.41 13.82
N ALA A 294 11.09 -5.92 13.14
CA ALA A 294 12.46 -5.46 13.21
C ALA A 294 13.13 -5.63 11.84
N ASP A 295 13.72 -4.55 11.34
CA ASP A 295 14.29 -4.46 10.01
C ASP A 295 15.74 -3.98 10.12
N GLY A 296 16.63 -4.54 9.32
CA GLY A 296 17.98 -4.04 9.18
C GLY A 296 17.96 -2.77 8.33
N ASP A 297 18.82 -1.81 8.62
CA ASP A 297 18.96 -0.59 7.83
C ASP A 297 20.16 -0.70 6.89
N SER A 298 19.87 -0.74 5.58
CA SER A 298 20.91 -0.83 4.54
C SER A 298 21.77 0.43 4.45
N ALA A 299 21.30 1.54 4.97
CA ALA A 299 21.92 2.85 4.84
C ALA A 299 22.69 3.27 6.09
N VAL A 300 22.08 3.12 7.25
CA VAL A 300 22.63 3.50 8.54
C VAL A 300 22.73 2.26 9.40
N PRO A 301 23.94 1.79 9.79
CA PRO A 301 24.07 0.56 10.56
C PRO A 301 23.22 0.57 11.83
N GLY A 302 22.24 -0.30 11.91
CA GLY A 302 21.34 -0.42 13.04
C GLY A 302 20.12 -1.26 12.73
N ILE A 303 19.15 -1.21 13.63
CA ILE A 303 17.88 -1.91 13.50
C ILE A 303 16.75 -0.88 13.57
N ILE A 304 15.90 -0.89 12.58
CA ILE A 304 14.59 -0.23 12.59
C ILE A 304 13.65 -1.11 13.38
N VAL A 305 12.92 -0.54 14.31
CA VAL A 305 11.93 -1.26 15.13
C VAL A 305 10.57 -0.62 14.90
N GLN A 306 9.61 -1.43 14.57
CA GLN A 306 8.24 -1.00 14.32
C GLN A 306 7.26 -1.81 15.16
N SER A 307 6.22 -1.16 15.64
CA SER A 307 5.11 -1.83 16.31
C SER A 307 3.85 -0.99 16.21
N GLY A 308 2.70 -1.62 16.30
CA GLY A 308 1.44 -0.92 16.32
C GLY A 308 0.28 -1.80 16.73
N ASP A 309 -0.81 -1.13 17.01
CA ASP A 309 -2.07 -1.80 17.32
C ASP A 309 -3.25 -0.94 16.84
N HIS A 310 -4.33 -1.62 16.50
CA HIS A 310 -5.56 -0.93 16.16
C HIS A 310 -6.80 -1.66 16.67
N VAL A 311 -7.86 -0.91 16.87
CA VAL A 311 -9.22 -1.42 17.09
C VAL A 311 -10.17 -0.63 16.21
N LEU A 312 -11.02 -1.33 15.46
CA LEU A 312 -12.02 -0.76 14.57
C LEU A 312 -13.40 -1.33 14.89
N GLY A 313 -14.38 -0.46 15.03
CA GLY A 313 -15.80 -0.78 15.10
C GLY A 313 -16.56 -0.18 13.93
N ARG A 314 -17.47 -0.95 13.33
CA ARG A 314 -18.36 -0.50 12.25
C ARG A 314 -19.78 -0.92 12.54
N TRP A 315 -20.72 -0.02 12.33
CA TRP A 315 -22.15 -0.27 12.37
C TRP A 315 -22.79 0.16 11.05
N THR A 316 -23.42 -0.79 10.39
CA THR A 316 -24.21 -0.55 9.18
C THR A 316 -25.66 -0.77 9.51
N HIS A 317 -26.53 0.21 9.19
CA HIS A 317 -27.98 0.11 9.37
C HIS A 317 -28.69 0.31 8.04
N THR A 318 -29.60 -0.60 7.71
CA THR A 318 -30.43 -0.55 6.51
C THR A 318 -31.81 -0.04 6.87
N PHE A 319 -32.15 1.18 6.41
CA PHE A 319 -33.47 1.77 6.62
C PHE A 319 -34.52 1.22 5.65
N SER A 320 -34.10 0.94 4.41
CA SER A 320 -34.92 0.38 3.34
C SER A 320 -34.00 -0.21 2.26
N SER A 321 -34.58 -0.80 1.20
CA SER A 321 -33.81 -1.36 0.07
C SER A 321 -32.94 -0.33 -0.66
N ASP A 322 -33.20 0.95 -0.51
CA ASP A 322 -32.55 2.07 -1.19
C ASP A 322 -32.02 3.14 -0.22
N SER A 323 -31.94 2.81 1.07
CA SER A 323 -31.37 3.71 2.08
C SER A 323 -30.65 2.93 3.17
N SER A 324 -29.36 3.25 3.37
CA SER A 324 -28.51 2.67 4.40
C SER A 324 -27.52 3.70 4.97
N MET A 325 -27.08 3.48 6.19
CA MET A 325 -25.97 4.24 6.78
C MET A 325 -24.85 3.34 7.24
N ASN A 326 -23.67 3.92 7.31
CA ASN A 326 -22.45 3.31 7.87
C ASN A 326 -21.82 4.29 8.86
N LEU A 327 -21.55 3.82 10.07
CA LEU A 327 -20.77 4.55 11.07
C LEU A 327 -19.56 3.72 11.43
N GLN A 328 -18.37 4.24 11.15
CA GLN A 328 -17.11 3.61 11.49
C GLN A 328 -16.32 4.46 12.47
N MET A 329 -15.68 3.82 13.43
CA MET A 329 -14.71 4.45 14.31
C MET A 329 -13.52 3.54 14.50
N TYR A 330 -12.33 4.13 14.59
CA TYR A 330 -11.15 3.36 14.95
C TYR A 330 -10.16 4.18 15.78
N TYR A 331 -9.37 3.44 16.54
CA TYR A 331 -8.12 3.87 17.12
C TYR A 331 -6.99 3.11 16.44
N ASP A 332 -5.91 3.79 16.13
CA ASP A 332 -4.69 3.22 15.54
C ASP A 332 -3.46 3.81 16.20
N ARG A 333 -2.49 2.98 16.54
CA ARG A 333 -1.20 3.40 17.03
C ARG A 333 -0.08 2.81 16.19
N THR A 334 0.83 3.66 15.73
CA THR A 334 2.06 3.28 15.05
C THR A 334 3.25 3.82 15.83
N ASN A 335 4.21 2.95 16.16
CA ASN A 335 5.50 3.33 16.69
C ASN A 335 6.58 2.92 15.69
N TYR A 336 7.47 3.85 15.36
CA TYR A 336 8.56 3.64 14.42
C TYR A 336 9.83 4.21 15.02
N SER A 337 10.92 3.45 15.02
CA SER A 337 12.20 3.85 15.59
C SER A 337 13.32 3.42 14.66
N GLN A 338 14.15 4.38 14.27
CA GLN A 338 15.18 4.16 13.25
C GLN A 338 16.52 4.78 13.65
N PRO A 339 17.66 4.19 13.25
CA PRO A 339 18.94 4.77 13.43
C PRO A 339 19.11 6.05 12.57
N THR A 340 19.88 7.02 13.08
CA THR A 340 20.27 8.22 12.34
C THR A 340 21.78 8.34 12.27
N ALA A 341 22.30 8.71 11.09
CA ALA A 341 23.74 8.88 10.88
C ALA A 341 24.31 10.07 11.66
N ALA A 342 25.59 9.98 12.00
CA ALA A 342 26.33 11.11 12.55
C ALA A 342 26.56 12.20 11.48
N SER A 343 26.53 13.48 11.85
CA SER A 343 27.01 14.56 11.00
C SER A 343 28.54 14.61 11.07
N VAL A 344 29.22 14.30 9.95
CA VAL A 344 30.68 14.24 9.89
C VAL A 344 31.21 15.07 8.72
N ALA A 345 32.15 15.96 8.96
CA ALA A 345 32.89 16.65 7.90
C ALA A 345 34.39 16.68 8.20
N ALA A 346 35.21 16.44 7.18
CA ALA A 346 36.68 16.38 7.27
C ALA A 346 37.20 15.45 8.41
N GLY A 347 36.48 14.36 8.71
CA GLY A 347 36.83 13.41 9.77
C GLY A 347 36.50 13.90 11.20
N ILE A 348 35.77 15.00 11.34
CA ILE A 348 35.30 15.54 12.63
C ILE A 348 33.80 15.24 12.72
N THR A 349 33.38 14.59 13.81
CA THR A 349 31.97 14.42 14.13
C THR A 349 31.45 15.68 14.81
N PHE A 350 30.46 16.32 14.23
CA PHE A 350 29.80 17.52 14.74
C PHE A 350 28.56 17.17 15.53
N GLU A 351 27.73 16.26 14.99
CA GLU A 351 26.62 15.66 15.73
C GLU A 351 26.78 14.12 15.74
N PRO A 352 26.51 13.45 16.86
CA PRO A 352 26.64 12.01 16.96
C PRO A 352 25.51 11.28 16.21
N ALA A 353 25.77 10.05 15.82
CA ALA A 353 24.72 9.10 15.45
C ALA A 353 23.73 8.92 16.61
N GLY A 354 22.48 8.67 16.30
CA GLY A 354 21.41 8.55 17.28
C GLY A 354 20.30 7.62 16.82
N ILE A 355 19.17 7.74 17.48
CA ILE A 355 17.92 7.10 17.12
C ILE A 355 16.85 8.20 17.06
N PHE A 356 16.10 8.21 15.98
CA PHE A 356 14.86 8.97 15.87
C PHE A 356 13.70 8.01 16.10
N SER A 357 12.71 8.42 16.89
CA SER A 357 11.50 7.63 17.10
C SER A 357 10.25 8.49 16.91
N ASP A 358 9.22 7.87 16.34
CA ASP A 358 7.91 8.43 16.12
C ASP A 358 6.84 7.54 16.78
N SER A 359 5.91 8.16 17.50
CA SER A 359 4.73 7.52 18.08
C SER A 359 3.49 8.29 17.68
N LEU A 360 2.69 7.73 16.80
CA LEU A 360 1.48 8.33 16.26
C LEU A 360 0.25 7.60 16.82
N ASP A 361 -0.63 8.34 17.50
CA ASP A 361 -1.97 7.91 17.87
C ASP A 361 -3.00 8.56 16.94
N THR A 362 -3.85 7.78 16.30
CA THR A 362 -4.92 8.24 15.41
C THR A 362 -6.28 7.81 15.95
N TYR A 363 -7.20 8.75 16.08
CA TYR A 363 -8.61 8.54 16.39
C TYR A 363 -9.44 9.02 15.21
N ASP A 364 -10.28 8.18 14.65
CA ASP A 364 -11.07 8.49 13.46
C ASP A 364 -12.54 8.11 13.66
N LEU A 365 -13.42 8.96 13.18
CA LEU A 365 -14.86 8.75 13.13
C LEU A 365 -15.35 9.14 11.72
N ASP A 366 -15.93 8.21 10.98
CA ASP A 366 -16.50 8.41 9.64
C ASP A 366 -17.98 7.97 9.63
N PHE A 367 -18.84 8.85 9.15
CA PHE A 367 -20.26 8.62 8.96
C PHE A 367 -20.62 8.77 7.49
N GLN A 368 -21.39 7.83 6.95
CA GLN A 368 -21.93 7.87 5.60
C GLN A 368 -23.42 7.51 5.62
N HIS A 369 -24.19 8.13 4.75
CA HIS A 369 -25.59 7.79 4.49
C HIS A 369 -25.86 7.82 3.00
N ASP A 370 -26.44 6.74 2.50
CA ASP A 370 -26.83 6.53 1.12
C ASP A 370 -28.33 6.46 1.02
N PHE A 371 -28.92 7.17 0.07
CA PHE A 371 -30.38 7.11 -0.17
C PHE A 371 -30.75 7.57 -1.58
N SER A 372 -31.87 7.06 -2.08
CA SER A 372 -32.44 7.47 -3.37
C SER A 372 -33.48 8.55 -3.22
N VAL A 373 -33.53 9.51 -4.16
CA VAL A 373 -34.54 10.54 -4.28
C VAL A 373 -35.29 10.38 -5.60
N GLY A 374 -36.50 9.81 -5.52
CA GLY A 374 -37.22 9.37 -6.72
C GLY A 374 -36.44 8.27 -7.48
N ASP A 375 -36.71 8.19 -8.79
CA ASP A 375 -36.11 7.12 -9.64
C ASP A 375 -34.83 7.56 -10.35
N ARG A 376 -34.31 8.77 -10.06
CA ARG A 376 -33.20 9.36 -10.82
C ARG A 376 -31.98 9.71 -10.03
N ASN A 377 -32.09 9.99 -8.76
CA ASN A 377 -30.99 10.47 -7.95
C ASN A 377 -30.63 9.47 -6.87
N LYS A 378 -29.37 9.08 -6.81
CA LYS A 378 -28.78 8.31 -5.71
C LYS A 378 -27.76 9.20 -5.01
N ILE A 379 -28.07 9.60 -3.78
CA ILE A 379 -27.29 10.53 -3.00
C ILE A 379 -26.48 9.76 -1.97
N THR A 380 -25.17 10.00 -1.97
CA THR A 380 -24.24 9.57 -0.92
C THR A 380 -23.65 10.82 -0.26
N TRP A 381 -23.77 10.93 1.07
CA TRP A 381 -23.18 12.02 1.82
C TRP A 381 -22.57 11.50 3.13
N GLY A 382 -21.65 12.25 3.68
CA GLY A 382 -21.05 11.86 4.93
C GLY A 382 -20.26 12.98 5.58
N ALA A 383 -19.79 12.70 6.79
CA ALA A 383 -18.93 13.59 7.58
C ALA A 383 -17.96 12.77 8.40
N GLY A 384 -16.77 13.30 8.58
CA GLY A 384 -15.72 12.63 9.34
C GLY A 384 -14.93 13.59 10.22
N TYR A 385 -14.33 13.03 11.26
CA TYR A 385 -13.41 13.72 12.14
C TYR A 385 -12.24 12.80 12.46
N ARG A 386 -11.03 13.29 12.24
CA ARG A 386 -9.78 12.63 12.65
C ARG A 386 -8.99 13.52 13.57
N PHE A 387 -8.52 12.94 14.65
CA PHE A 387 -7.55 13.54 15.55
C PHE A 387 -6.30 12.69 15.58
N THR A 388 -5.13 13.30 15.40
CA THR A 388 -3.85 12.64 15.58
C THR A 388 -3.04 13.30 16.67
N HIS A 389 -2.34 12.47 17.46
CA HIS A 389 -1.34 12.89 18.42
C HIS A 389 -0.03 12.23 18.05
N ASP A 390 0.93 13.04 17.66
CA ASP A 390 2.22 12.61 17.14
C ASP A 390 3.32 13.08 18.12
N GLN A 391 4.07 12.14 18.66
CA GLN A 391 5.17 12.40 19.59
C GLN A 391 6.48 11.83 19.03
N ASN A 392 7.47 12.70 18.81
CA ASN A 392 8.78 12.35 18.33
C ASN A 392 9.83 12.45 19.43
N ASP A 393 10.69 11.44 19.53
CA ASP A 393 11.97 11.51 20.21
C ASP A 393 13.04 11.81 19.16
N ASN A 394 13.43 13.11 19.12
CA ASN A 394 14.36 13.63 18.12
C ASN A 394 15.79 13.13 18.34
N SER A 395 16.53 12.86 17.25
CA SER A 395 17.97 12.61 17.31
C SER A 395 18.77 13.93 17.20
N ALA A 396 20.08 13.83 17.30
CA ALA A 396 20.95 14.99 17.10
C ALA A 396 20.97 15.51 15.63
N THR A 397 20.62 14.65 14.67
CA THR A 397 20.69 14.94 13.23
C THR A 397 19.35 14.96 12.53
N LEU A 398 18.27 14.56 13.21
CA LEU A 398 16.90 14.57 12.66
C LEU A 398 15.94 15.07 13.73
N VAL A 399 15.29 16.20 13.47
CA VAL A 399 14.43 16.92 14.41
C VAL A 399 13.11 17.27 13.74
N LEU A 400 12.00 16.95 14.40
CA LEU A 400 10.68 17.49 14.09
C LEU A 400 10.25 18.45 15.20
N ASN A 401 9.85 19.66 14.85
CA ASN A 401 9.47 20.69 15.79
C ASN A 401 8.20 21.41 15.35
N PRO A 402 7.13 21.41 16.16
CA PRO A 402 7.07 20.98 17.57
C PRO A 402 6.96 19.45 17.75
N SER A 403 7.40 18.97 18.93
CA SER A 403 7.08 17.64 19.42
C SER A 403 6.65 17.78 20.90
N PRO A 404 5.45 17.25 21.31
CA PRO A 404 4.46 16.59 20.45
C PRO A 404 3.65 17.56 19.58
N LEU A 405 2.95 17.02 18.55
CA LEU A 405 2.00 17.77 17.72
C LEU A 405 0.64 17.10 17.73
N ASN A 406 -0.42 17.89 17.88
CA ASN A 406 -1.80 17.47 17.71
C ASN A 406 -2.34 18.06 16.41
N GLN A 407 -3.03 17.26 15.61
CA GLN A 407 -3.66 17.71 14.38
C GLN A 407 -5.12 17.25 14.29
N ASN A 408 -5.95 18.10 13.69
CA ASN A 408 -7.37 17.88 13.49
C ASN A 408 -7.69 17.92 12.00
N LEU A 409 -8.47 16.94 11.54
CA LEU A 409 -9.05 16.91 10.20
C LEU A 409 -10.55 16.75 10.33
N ILE A 410 -11.31 17.73 9.86
CA ILE A 410 -12.77 17.69 9.80
C ILE A 410 -13.17 17.68 8.34
N ASN A 411 -14.08 16.81 7.95
CA ASN A 411 -14.51 16.72 6.57
C ASN A 411 -16.02 16.48 6.43
N THR A 412 -16.56 16.85 5.29
CA THR A 412 -17.90 16.47 4.82
C THR A 412 -17.89 16.34 3.31
N PHE A 413 -18.65 15.40 2.79
CA PHE A 413 -18.80 15.21 1.35
C PHE A 413 -20.26 14.95 0.96
N VAL A 414 -20.55 15.22 -0.30
CA VAL A 414 -21.80 14.86 -0.95
C VAL A 414 -21.55 14.50 -2.40
N GLN A 415 -22.22 13.46 -2.85
CA GLN A 415 -22.22 12.99 -4.24
C GLN A 415 -23.65 12.68 -4.65
N ASP A 416 -24.03 13.04 -5.87
CA ASP A 416 -25.31 12.70 -6.49
C ASP A 416 -25.03 11.99 -7.83
N GLU A 417 -25.45 10.74 -7.94
CA GLU A 417 -25.52 10.01 -9.19
C GLU A 417 -26.89 10.21 -9.82
N ILE A 418 -26.90 10.92 -10.95
CA ILE A 418 -28.11 11.36 -11.65
C ILE A 418 -28.31 10.47 -12.87
N LYS A 419 -29.39 9.69 -12.88
CA LYS A 419 -29.81 8.92 -14.04
C LYS A 419 -30.44 9.85 -15.09
N LEU A 420 -29.67 10.25 -16.11
CA LEU A 420 -30.12 11.08 -17.20
C LEU A 420 -31.02 10.30 -18.17
N ARG A 421 -30.67 9.03 -18.41
CA ARG A 421 -31.32 8.05 -19.27
C ARG A 421 -31.02 6.65 -18.74
N ASP A 422 -31.72 5.60 -19.18
CA ASP A 422 -31.50 4.24 -18.69
C ASP A 422 -30.07 3.71 -18.88
N ASP A 423 -29.35 4.27 -19.84
CA ASP A 423 -27.98 3.90 -20.22
C ASP A 423 -26.96 5.03 -19.98
N LEU A 424 -27.39 6.19 -19.44
CA LEU A 424 -26.54 7.37 -19.28
C LEU A 424 -26.69 7.96 -17.86
N PHE A 425 -25.57 8.03 -17.15
CA PHE A 425 -25.51 8.54 -15.77
C PHE A 425 -24.52 9.69 -15.67
N PHE A 426 -24.82 10.66 -14.83
CA PHE A 426 -23.93 11.76 -14.51
C PHE A 426 -23.75 11.84 -13.00
N THR A 427 -22.51 11.72 -12.53
CA THR A 427 -22.17 11.83 -11.11
C THR A 427 -21.50 13.18 -10.86
N LEU A 428 -22.01 13.92 -9.88
CA LEU A 428 -21.43 15.18 -9.41
C LEU A 428 -21.19 15.08 -7.92
N GLY A 429 -20.01 15.44 -7.45
CA GLY A 429 -19.67 15.41 -6.04
C GLY A 429 -18.65 16.45 -5.62
N THR A 430 -18.56 16.67 -4.33
CA THR A 430 -17.49 17.48 -3.72
C THR A 430 -17.25 17.06 -2.28
N LYS A 431 -16.00 17.15 -1.86
CA LYS A 431 -15.59 17.07 -0.45
C LYS A 431 -15.04 18.41 -0.01
N VAL A 432 -15.31 18.76 1.22
CA VAL A 432 -14.74 19.92 1.90
C VAL A 432 -14.04 19.40 3.14
N GLU A 433 -12.76 19.72 3.27
CA GLU A 433 -11.95 19.33 4.42
C GLU A 433 -11.36 20.58 5.06
N HIS A 434 -11.13 20.53 6.37
CA HIS A 434 -10.34 21.51 7.10
C HIS A 434 -9.25 20.78 7.89
N ASN A 435 -7.99 21.15 7.64
CA ASN A 435 -6.83 20.66 8.36
C ASN A 435 -6.03 21.83 9.00
N ASP A 436 -5.16 21.49 9.94
CA ASP A 436 -4.45 22.50 10.75
C ASP A 436 -3.32 23.21 9.99
N TYR A 437 -2.82 22.67 8.86
CA TYR A 437 -1.75 23.30 8.09
C TYR A 437 -2.25 24.30 7.04
N THR A 438 -3.26 23.92 6.24
CA THR A 438 -3.69 24.71 5.07
C THR A 438 -5.11 25.26 5.18
N GLY A 439 -5.85 24.88 6.24
CA GLY A 439 -7.23 25.30 6.42
C GLY A 439 -8.18 24.54 5.52
N PHE A 440 -9.02 25.23 4.76
CA PHE A 440 -10.06 24.59 3.93
C PHE A 440 -9.54 24.14 2.57
N GLU A 441 -9.80 22.88 2.24
CA GLU A 441 -9.60 22.28 0.93
C GLU A 441 -10.93 21.84 0.29
N PHE A 442 -10.99 21.89 -1.04
CA PHE A 442 -12.19 21.56 -1.82
C PHE A 442 -11.84 20.60 -2.95
N GLU A 443 -12.54 19.48 -3.04
CA GLU A 443 -12.24 18.41 -3.99
C GLU A 443 -13.49 18.03 -4.80
N PRO A 444 -13.90 18.89 -5.77
CA PRO A 444 -15.00 18.61 -6.66
C PRO A 444 -14.64 17.59 -7.74
N SER A 445 -15.62 16.81 -8.18
CA SER A 445 -15.54 15.96 -9.37
C SER A 445 -16.84 15.91 -10.13
N GLY A 446 -16.75 15.70 -11.44
CA GLY A 446 -17.87 15.41 -12.33
C GLY A 446 -17.53 14.22 -13.22
N ARG A 447 -18.43 13.25 -13.35
CA ARG A 447 -18.23 12.03 -14.13
C ARG A 447 -19.44 11.71 -14.96
N LEU A 448 -19.22 11.33 -16.21
CA LEU A 448 -20.25 10.86 -17.13
C LEU A 448 -20.00 9.39 -17.44
N GLN A 449 -21.02 8.55 -17.32
CA GLN A 449 -21.00 7.13 -17.65
C GLN A 449 -22.05 6.84 -18.70
N TRP A 450 -21.64 6.17 -19.77
CA TRP A 450 -22.53 5.70 -20.81
C TRP A 450 -22.38 4.20 -21.05
N ASN A 451 -23.40 3.43 -20.70
CA ASN A 451 -23.49 2.01 -20.93
C ASN A 451 -24.00 1.76 -22.35
N ILE A 452 -23.07 1.64 -23.31
CA ILE A 452 -23.38 1.42 -24.74
C ILE A 452 -24.19 0.14 -24.93
N THR A 453 -23.83 -0.90 -24.18
CA THR A 453 -24.55 -2.17 -24.03
C THR A 453 -24.43 -2.61 -22.55
N PRO A 454 -25.18 -3.63 -22.09
CA PRO A 454 -24.97 -4.16 -20.73
C PRO A 454 -23.53 -4.59 -20.41
N ASN A 455 -22.74 -4.91 -21.42
CA ASN A 455 -21.38 -5.42 -21.27
C ASN A 455 -20.31 -4.44 -21.80
N GLN A 456 -20.66 -3.18 -22.12
CA GLN A 456 -19.73 -2.20 -22.65
C GLN A 456 -20.06 -0.82 -22.13
N MET A 457 -19.09 -0.18 -21.51
CA MET A 457 -19.19 1.13 -20.91
C MET A 457 -18.09 2.07 -21.39
N VAL A 458 -18.43 3.33 -21.64
CA VAL A 458 -17.51 4.45 -21.77
C VAL A 458 -17.75 5.41 -20.62
N TRP A 459 -16.70 5.95 -20.05
CA TRP A 459 -16.82 6.99 -19.03
C TRP A 459 -15.81 8.11 -19.26
N ALA A 460 -16.13 9.31 -18.76
CA ALA A 460 -15.22 10.45 -18.73
C ALA A 460 -15.36 11.17 -17.41
N ALA A 461 -14.26 11.69 -16.87
CA ALA A 461 -14.25 12.40 -15.59
C ALA A 461 -13.34 13.63 -15.62
N VAL A 462 -13.71 14.61 -14.80
CA VAL A 462 -12.84 15.73 -14.41
C VAL A 462 -12.90 15.82 -12.90
N SER A 463 -11.72 15.80 -12.25
CA SER A 463 -11.62 15.75 -10.80
C SER A 463 -10.50 16.66 -10.31
N ARG A 464 -10.71 17.29 -9.14
CA ARG A 464 -9.67 17.97 -8.38
C ARG A 464 -9.32 17.16 -7.14
N ALA A 465 -8.02 17.01 -6.87
CA ALA A 465 -7.52 16.44 -5.62
C ALA A 465 -6.36 17.27 -5.06
N VAL A 466 -6.08 17.14 -3.79
CA VAL A 466 -4.99 17.83 -3.12
C VAL A 466 -4.14 16.88 -2.28
N ARG A 467 -2.83 17.16 -2.20
CA ARG A 467 -1.95 16.60 -1.17
C ARG A 467 -1.69 17.68 -0.10
N THR A 468 -2.10 17.41 1.11
CA THR A 468 -1.82 18.32 2.25
C THR A 468 -0.38 18.14 2.73
N PRO A 469 0.23 19.20 3.32
CA PRO A 469 1.57 19.09 3.86
C PRO A 469 1.70 18.01 4.92
N SER A 470 2.85 17.35 4.93
CA SER A 470 3.27 16.44 6.00
C SER A 470 4.07 17.18 7.07
N ARG A 471 4.43 16.51 8.16
CA ARG A 471 5.36 17.04 9.15
C ARG A 471 6.75 17.27 8.58
N ILE A 472 7.22 16.40 7.68
CA ILE A 472 8.49 16.63 6.98
C ILE A 472 8.44 17.90 6.14
N ASP A 473 7.38 18.13 5.40
CA ASP A 473 7.26 19.35 4.58
C ASP A 473 7.28 20.65 5.41
N HIS A 474 6.79 20.59 6.64
CA HIS A 474 6.50 21.77 7.47
C HIS A 474 7.40 21.93 8.69
N ASP A 475 7.72 20.84 9.39
CA ASP A 475 8.30 20.84 10.74
C ASP A 475 9.71 20.26 10.81
N LEU A 476 10.27 19.75 9.69
CA LEU A 476 11.60 19.13 9.63
C LEU A 476 12.72 20.14 9.89
N TYR A 477 13.74 19.71 10.63
CA TYR A 477 15.02 20.39 10.80
C TYR A 477 16.13 19.35 10.93
N GLU A 478 17.11 19.40 10.01
CA GLU A 478 18.29 18.52 10.03
C GLU A 478 19.55 19.29 10.44
N PRO A 479 19.89 19.35 11.72
CA PRO A 479 21.03 20.10 12.20
C PRO A 479 22.36 19.51 11.76
N THR A 480 23.31 20.38 11.41
CA THR A 480 24.69 19.97 11.07
C THR A 480 25.61 19.92 12.28
N GLY A 481 25.31 20.66 13.36
CA GLY A 481 26.21 20.91 14.47
C GLY A 481 27.42 21.80 14.11
N TYR A 482 27.50 22.35 12.89
CA TYR A 482 28.63 23.16 12.46
C TYR A 482 28.68 24.49 13.20
N PRO A 483 29.92 25.00 13.51
CA PRO A 483 30.03 26.30 14.10
C PRO A 483 29.72 27.43 13.07
N SER A 484 29.01 28.46 13.53
CA SER A 484 28.81 29.68 12.71
C SER A 484 30.16 30.24 12.21
N PRO A 485 30.29 30.68 10.93
CA PRO A 485 29.22 30.98 9.96
C PRO A 485 28.85 29.86 8.99
N LEU A 486 29.19 28.61 9.26
CA LEU A 486 28.82 27.50 8.41
C LEU A 486 27.29 27.23 8.50
N PRO A 487 26.68 26.57 7.49
CA PRO A 487 25.26 26.22 7.53
C PRO A 487 24.90 25.42 8.79
N GLN A 488 23.81 25.80 9.45
CA GLN A 488 23.39 25.18 10.71
C GLN A 488 22.50 23.97 10.50
N SER A 489 21.93 23.84 9.30
CA SER A 489 21.11 22.68 8.89
C SER A 489 21.41 22.29 7.45
N ILE A 490 20.98 21.08 7.08
CA ILE A 490 21.08 20.52 5.72
C ILE A 490 19.75 20.72 5.00
N LEU A 491 18.67 20.19 5.58
CA LEU A 491 17.34 20.21 5.01
C LEU A 491 16.34 20.69 6.07
N ASP A 492 15.49 21.65 5.68
CA ASP A 492 14.48 22.22 6.54
C ASP A 492 13.10 22.19 5.85
N GLY A 493 12.08 21.83 6.60
CA GLY A 493 10.70 22.10 6.26
C GLY A 493 10.38 23.58 6.33
N THR A 494 9.24 24.00 5.82
CA THR A 494 8.82 25.41 5.88
C THR A 494 7.33 25.56 6.19
N THR A 495 7.01 26.46 7.11
CA THR A 495 5.62 26.84 7.41
C THR A 495 4.91 27.54 6.24
N ALA A 496 5.63 27.89 5.18
CA ALA A 496 5.09 28.44 3.94
C ALA A 496 4.63 27.35 2.96
N PHE A 497 4.95 26.07 3.21
CA PHE A 497 4.52 24.96 2.36
C PHE A 497 2.99 24.85 2.35
N THR A 498 2.40 24.72 1.17
CA THR A 498 0.94 24.66 0.97
C THR A 498 0.56 23.37 0.28
N SER A 499 -0.74 23.09 0.18
CA SER A 499 -1.21 21.89 -0.53
C SER A 499 -0.81 21.89 -2.00
N GLU A 500 -0.31 20.74 -2.46
CA GLU A 500 -0.17 20.47 -3.89
C GLU A 500 -1.56 20.20 -4.49
N THR A 501 -1.76 20.59 -5.73
CA THR A 501 -3.06 20.47 -6.39
C THR A 501 -2.94 19.70 -7.70
N LEU A 502 -3.87 18.77 -7.92
CA LEU A 502 -4.09 18.07 -9.17
C LEU A 502 -5.45 18.44 -9.75
N ILE A 503 -5.50 18.67 -11.07
CA ILE A 503 -6.72 18.61 -11.89
C ILE A 503 -6.50 17.51 -12.92
N ALA A 504 -7.34 16.47 -12.90
CA ALA A 504 -7.24 15.32 -13.79
C ALA A 504 -8.41 15.30 -14.77
N TYR A 505 -8.08 14.96 -16.03
CA TYR A 505 -9.03 14.69 -17.12
C TYR A 505 -8.85 13.23 -17.52
N GLU A 506 -9.92 12.45 -17.50
CA GLU A 506 -9.88 11.02 -17.70
C GLU A 506 -10.92 10.58 -18.73
N LEU A 507 -10.58 9.58 -19.54
CA LEU A 507 -11.49 8.91 -20.46
C LEU A 507 -11.20 7.41 -20.45
N GLY A 508 -12.23 6.59 -20.26
CA GLY A 508 -12.06 5.14 -20.21
C GLY A 508 -13.14 4.37 -20.97
N TYR A 509 -12.78 3.15 -21.31
CA TYR A 509 -13.66 2.15 -21.92
C TYR A 509 -13.46 0.81 -21.23
N ARG A 510 -14.55 0.16 -20.83
CA ARG A 510 -14.53 -1.20 -20.31
C ARG A 510 -15.52 -2.06 -21.06
N ALA A 511 -15.12 -3.30 -21.38
CA ALA A 511 -15.95 -4.22 -22.12
C ALA A 511 -15.72 -5.67 -21.73
N GLN A 512 -16.81 -6.45 -21.73
CA GLN A 512 -16.77 -7.89 -21.81
C GLN A 512 -17.22 -8.33 -23.21
N LEU A 513 -16.34 -8.95 -23.97
CA LEU A 513 -16.55 -9.36 -25.35
C LEU A 513 -16.79 -10.87 -25.41
N GLY A 514 -18.06 -11.25 -25.39
CA GLY A 514 -18.46 -12.65 -25.23
C GLY A 514 -18.19 -13.15 -23.82
N ASN A 515 -17.94 -14.48 -23.68
CA ASN A 515 -17.71 -15.11 -22.40
C ASN A 515 -16.21 -15.25 -22.04
N ASN A 516 -15.32 -14.94 -22.98
CA ASN A 516 -13.93 -15.35 -22.92
C ASN A 516 -12.94 -14.17 -22.87
N LEU A 517 -13.37 -12.95 -23.13
CA LEU A 517 -12.51 -11.78 -23.17
C LEU A 517 -13.15 -10.62 -22.42
N SER A 518 -12.45 -10.08 -21.45
CA SER A 518 -12.74 -8.78 -20.83
C SER A 518 -11.54 -7.87 -20.92
N GLY A 519 -11.75 -6.57 -20.86
CA GLY A 519 -10.66 -5.63 -20.83
C GLY A 519 -11.12 -4.21 -20.53
N SER A 520 -10.16 -3.40 -20.11
CA SER A 520 -10.34 -1.97 -19.86
C SER A 520 -9.19 -1.19 -20.47
N LEU A 521 -9.52 0.00 -20.97
CA LEU A 521 -8.59 1.01 -21.42
C LEU A 521 -8.93 2.31 -20.70
N SER A 522 -7.93 2.94 -20.11
CA SER A 522 -8.02 4.24 -19.46
C SER A 522 -6.96 5.17 -20.04
N THR A 523 -7.30 6.40 -20.28
CA THR A 523 -6.37 7.46 -20.67
C THR A 523 -6.53 8.64 -19.72
N PHE A 524 -5.44 9.31 -19.42
CA PHE A 524 -5.45 10.41 -18.48
C PHE A 524 -4.55 11.56 -18.94
N TYR A 525 -4.92 12.77 -18.51
CA TYR A 525 -4.11 13.98 -18.57
C TYR A 525 -4.27 14.72 -17.25
N ASN A 526 -3.18 14.86 -16.53
CA ASN A 526 -3.11 15.42 -15.19
C ASN A 526 -2.34 16.73 -15.20
N GLU A 527 -2.88 17.78 -14.59
CA GLU A 527 -2.21 19.07 -14.40
C GLU A 527 -1.92 19.28 -12.90
N TYR A 528 -0.64 19.38 -12.57
CA TYR A 528 -0.18 19.57 -11.19
C TYR A 528 0.35 20.97 -11.00
N THR A 529 0.01 21.57 -9.86
CA THR A 529 0.57 22.86 -9.42
C THR A 529 1.02 22.77 -7.97
N LYS A 530 2.00 23.60 -7.62
CA LYS A 530 2.56 23.65 -6.26
C LYS A 530 3.18 22.32 -5.81
N ILE A 531 3.78 21.56 -6.73
CA ILE A 531 4.45 20.32 -6.42
C ILE A 531 5.63 20.62 -5.47
N ARG A 532 5.93 19.68 -4.57
CA ARG A 532 7.06 19.73 -3.65
C ARG A 532 8.36 19.97 -4.42
N SER A 533 9.20 20.84 -3.90
CA SER A 533 10.50 21.18 -4.44
C SER A 533 11.54 21.26 -3.34
N THR A 534 12.82 21.15 -3.71
CA THR A 534 13.96 21.34 -2.84
C THR A 534 14.70 22.61 -3.26
N THR A 535 14.58 23.67 -2.46
CA THR A 535 15.12 24.99 -2.82
C THR A 535 16.40 25.28 -2.07
N ALA A 536 17.51 25.39 -2.80
CA ALA A 536 18.81 25.73 -2.21
C ALA A 536 18.87 27.20 -1.76
N THR A 537 19.53 27.44 -0.63
CA THR A 537 19.79 28.80 -0.16
C THR A 537 20.74 29.54 -1.11
N PRO A 538 20.36 30.72 -1.66
CA PRO A 538 21.21 31.47 -2.57
C PRO A 538 22.56 31.82 -1.96
N GLY A 539 23.65 31.44 -2.63
CA GLY A 539 25.03 31.76 -2.24
C GLY A 539 25.70 30.77 -1.30
N THR A 540 24.98 29.93 -0.59
CA THR A 540 25.54 28.92 0.33
C THR A 540 25.15 27.48 -0.01
N VAL A 541 24.14 27.24 -0.79
CA VAL A 541 23.46 25.94 -1.08
C VAL A 541 22.62 25.50 0.12
N PHE A 542 23.15 25.48 1.32
CA PHE A 542 22.49 25.07 2.55
C PHE A 542 22.05 26.23 3.44
N PRO A 543 20.98 26.02 4.22
CA PRO A 543 20.05 24.86 4.15
C PRO A 543 19.28 24.80 2.83
N ILE A 544 18.84 23.57 2.47
CA ILE A 544 17.84 23.34 1.44
C ILE A 544 16.48 23.40 2.12
N TYR A 545 15.51 24.05 1.51
CA TYR A 545 14.15 24.17 2.02
C TYR A 545 13.15 23.36 1.20
N LEU A 546 12.22 22.67 1.86
CA LEU A 546 11.06 22.10 1.20
C LEU A 546 10.05 23.20 0.88
N GLN A 547 9.70 23.34 -0.40
CA GLN A 547 8.81 24.38 -0.92
C GLN A 547 7.90 23.84 -2.02
N ASN A 548 7.06 24.70 -2.63
CA ASN A 548 6.11 24.34 -3.68
C ASN A 548 6.46 25.02 -5.01
N ASN A 549 7.70 24.88 -5.49
CA ASN A 549 8.22 25.62 -6.64
C ASN A 549 8.17 24.83 -7.95
N LEU A 550 7.49 23.68 -7.98
CA LEU A 550 7.33 22.87 -9.19
C LEU A 550 5.87 22.85 -9.66
N GLU A 551 5.71 22.73 -10.97
CA GLU A 551 4.45 22.51 -11.65
C GLU A 551 4.68 21.62 -12.89
N GLY A 552 3.63 21.02 -13.45
CA GLY A 552 3.77 20.23 -14.66
C GLY A 552 2.59 19.33 -14.95
N THR A 553 2.81 18.39 -15.86
CA THR A 553 1.77 17.48 -16.32
C THR A 553 2.26 16.05 -16.37
N THR A 554 1.34 15.09 -16.10
CA THR A 554 1.54 13.70 -16.48
C THR A 554 0.40 13.25 -17.37
N TYR A 555 0.69 12.38 -18.36
CA TYR A 555 -0.32 11.82 -19.23
C TYR A 555 0.07 10.41 -19.68
N GLY A 556 -0.93 9.59 -19.96
CA GLY A 556 -0.67 8.22 -20.31
C GLY A 556 -1.91 7.40 -20.64
N LEU A 557 -1.70 6.11 -20.70
CA LEU A 557 -2.75 5.12 -20.89
C LEU A 557 -2.47 3.87 -20.06
N GLU A 558 -3.52 3.27 -19.57
CA GLU A 558 -3.55 2.03 -18.80
C GLU A 558 -4.45 1.04 -19.56
N LEU A 559 -3.91 -0.12 -19.92
CA LEU A 559 -4.62 -1.18 -20.64
C LEU A 559 -4.52 -2.47 -19.87
N SER A 560 -5.65 -3.13 -19.62
CA SER A 560 -5.69 -4.50 -19.09
C SER A 560 -6.67 -5.37 -19.86
N ALA A 561 -6.36 -6.67 -19.97
CA ALA A 561 -7.22 -7.64 -20.63
C ALA A 561 -7.08 -9.02 -20.00
N ASP A 562 -8.21 -9.68 -19.77
CA ASP A 562 -8.31 -11.07 -19.36
C ASP A 562 -8.88 -11.91 -20.48
N TYR A 563 -8.22 -13.02 -20.79
CA TYR A 563 -8.64 -13.94 -21.83
C TYR A 563 -8.68 -15.38 -21.33
N GLN A 564 -9.89 -15.95 -21.26
CA GLN A 564 -10.12 -17.37 -20.99
C GLN A 564 -9.94 -18.17 -22.29
N MET A 565 -8.73 -18.68 -22.51
CA MET A 565 -8.41 -19.43 -23.73
C MET A 565 -9.10 -20.80 -23.74
N PHE A 566 -9.07 -21.51 -22.60
CA PHE A 566 -9.76 -22.77 -22.32
C PHE A 566 -10.28 -22.75 -20.89
N ASP A 567 -11.19 -23.63 -20.52
CA ASP A 567 -11.74 -23.72 -19.16
C ASP A 567 -10.66 -23.91 -18.07
N TRP A 568 -9.49 -24.41 -18.44
CA TRP A 568 -8.37 -24.69 -17.57
C TRP A 568 -7.18 -23.73 -17.77
N TRP A 569 -7.26 -22.71 -18.68
CA TRP A 569 -6.14 -21.83 -19.01
C TRP A 569 -6.60 -20.41 -19.25
N ARG A 570 -6.16 -19.52 -18.39
CA ARG A 570 -6.44 -18.08 -18.43
C ARG A 570 -5.15 -17.30 -18.63
N TRP A 571 -5.27 -16.23 -19.42
CA TRP A 571 -4.26 -15.20 -19.61
C TRP A 571 -4.75 -13.87 -19.07
N HIS A 572 -3.83 -13.11 -18.49
CA HIS A 572 -4.01 -11.70 -18.18
C HIS A 572 -2.85 -10.93 -18.80
N ALA A 573 -3.12 -9.76 -19.41
CA ALA A 573 -2.11 -8.88 -20.00
C ALA A 573 -2.39 -7.44 -19.61
N GLY A 574 -1.37 -6.74 -19.15
CA GLY A 574 -1.38 -5.34 -18.77
C GLY A 574 -0.31 -4.54 -19.52
N TYR A 575 -0.62 -3.28 -19.82
CA TYR A 575 0.33 -2.32 -20.32
C TYR A 575 0.03 -0.94 -19.76
N ASP A 576 1.04 -0.32 -19.16
CA ASP A 576 1.00 1.05 -18.69
C ASP A 576 2.04 1.90 -19.43
N PHE A 577 1.59 3.07 -19.88
CA PHE A 577 2.43 4.09 -20.51
C PHE A 577 2.27 5.40 -19.77
N LEU A 578 3.38 5.95 -19.29
CA LEU A 578 3.46 7.21 -18.57
C LEU A 578 4.41 8.19 -19.26
N LYS A 579 4.00 9.44 -19.33
CA LYS A 579 4.87 10.56 -19.71
C LYS A 579 4.69 11.71 -18.73
N GLU A 580 5.80 12.20 -18.24
CA GLU A 580 5.88 13.31 -17.28
C GLU A 580 6.60 14.51 -17.89
N ASP A 581 6.12 15.70 -17.55
CA ASP A 581 6.74 16.99 -17.88
C ASP A 581 6.62 17.91 -16.66
N ILE A 582 7.55 17.74 -15.70
CA ILE A 582 7.61 18.49 -14.48
C ILE A 582 8.74 19.52 -14.59
N HIS A 583 8.47 20.75 -14.21
CA HIS A 583 9.43 21.85 -14.34
C HIS A 583 9.29 22.88 -13.20
N VAL A 584 10.34 23.68 -13.06
CA VAL A 584 10.39 24.75 -12.06
C VAL A 584 9.50 25.92 -12.50
N VAL A 585 8.68 26.42 -11.58
CA VAL A 585 7.86 27.63 -11.80
C VAL A 585 8.75 28.79 -12.22
N PRO A 586 8.41 29.56 -13.26
CA PRO A 586 9.25 30.65 -13.76
C PRO A 586 9.63 31.68 -12.69
N GLY A 587 10.93 31.81 -12.44
CA GLY A 587 11.50 32.71 -11.44
C GLY A 587 11.82 32.10 -10.09
N GLU A 588 11.39 30.86 -9.88
CA GLU A 588 11.71 30.05 -8.70
C GLU A 588 12.96 29.18 -8.92
N ILE A 589 13.36 28.45 -7.89
CA ILE A 589 14.54 27.56 -7.91
C ILE A 589 14.15 26.21 -7.33
N ASP A 590 14.62 25.16 -7.97
CA ASP A 590 14.65 23.79 -7.41
C ASP A 590 16.03 23.20 -7.58
N PHE A 591 16.54 22.47 -6.57
CA PHE A 591 17.89 21.94 -6.53
C PHE A 591 18.12 20.83 -7.59
N THR A 592 17.07 20.08 -7.92
CA THR A 592 17.09 18.97 -8.88
C THR A 592 16.44 19.31 -10.22
N ASN A 593 15.90 20.52 -10.39
CA ASN A 593 15.06 20.91 -11.52
C ASN A 593 13.84 19.98 -11.76
N GLY A 594 13.22 19.53 -10.68
CA GLY A 594 12.05 18.65 -10.72
C GLY A 594 12.35 17.18 -10.91
N LEU A 595 13.60 16.79 -11.06
CA LEU A 595 13.99 15.41 -11.33
C LEU A 595 13.73 14.45 -10.17
N ASN A 596 13.59 14.91 -8.93
CA ASN A 596 13.21 14.07 -7.79
C ASN A 596 11.74 13.58 -7.83
N GLU A 597 10.93 14.19 -8.66
CA GLU A 597 9.51 13.88 -8.78
C GLU A 597 9.19 13.11 -10.08
N THR A 598 10.22 12.59 -10.79
CA THR A 598 10.10 11.92 -12.10
C THR A 598 10.94 10.65 -12.19
N ALA A 599 11.00 9.88 -11.10
CA ALA A 599 11.72 8.61 -11.04
C ALA A 599 10.82 7.42 -11.44
N ASP A 600 10.10 7.57 -12.54
CA ASP A 600 9.09 6.61 -13.01
C ASP A 600 9.49 5.97 -14.34
N PRO A 601 9.14 4.68 -14.59
CA PRO A 601 9.34 4.03 -15.89
C PRO A 601 8.33 4.56 -16.91
N GLN A 602 8.79 4.74 -18.15
CA GLN A 602 7.88 5.18 -19.22
C GLN A 602 6.93 4.07 -19.68
N ASN A 603 7.36 2.82 -19.67
CA ASN A 603 6.59 1.67 -20.13
C ASN A 603 6.67 0.53 -19.12
N GLN A 604 5.53 -0.06 -18.82
CA GLN A 604 5.42 -1.29 -18.05
C GLN A 604 4.56 -2.30 -18.81
N VAL A 605 4.96 -3.56 -18.83
CA VAL A 605 4.22 -4.66 -19.49
C VAL A 605 4.12 -5.83 -18.54
N PHE A 606 2.91 -6.33 -18.37
CA PHE A 606 2.60 -7.47 -17.51
C PHE A 606 1.94 -8.57 -18.34
N LEU A 607 2.33 -9.83 -18.09
CA LEU A 607 1.72 -10.99 -18.72
C LEU A 607 1.64 -12.13 -17.70
N ARG A 608 0.43 -12.58 -17.40
CA ARG A 608 0.20 -13.70 -16.48
C ARG A 608 -0.51 -14.84 -17.20
N SER A 609 -0.11 -16.07 -16.90
CA SER A 609 -0.70 -17.31 -17.41
C SER A 609 -1.04 -18.23 -16.25
N SER A 610 -2.31 -18.52 -16.05
CA SER A 610 -2.81 -19.37 -14.97
C SER A 610 -3.44 -20.63 -15.54
N MET A 611 -2.95 -21.79 -15.14
CA MET A 611 -3.34 -23.09 -15.67
C MET A 611 -3.81 -24.04 -14.55
N ASP A 612 -4.98 -24.62 -14.72
CA ASP A 612 -5.50 -25.71 -13.89
C ASP A 612 -5.15 -27.04 -14.56
N LEU A 613 -4.12 -27.72 -14.06
CA LEU A 613 -3.58 -28.94 -14.66
C LEU A 613 -4.28 -30.19 -14.13
N PRO A 614 -4.22 -31.34 -14.85
CA PRO A 614 -4.71 -32.63 -14.33
C PRO A 614 -4.07 -33.01 -13.00
N GLN A 615 -4.74 -33.88 -12.23
CA GLN A 615 -4.29 -34.37 -10.91
C GLN A 615 -4.33 -33.32 -9.80
N ASN A 616 -5.20 -32.31 -9.90
CA ASN A 616 -5.35 -31.21 -8.96
C ASN A 616 -4.04 -30.40 -8.78
N MET A 617 -3.44 -30.02 -9.86
CA MET A 617 -2.25 -29.15 -9.87
C MET A 617 -2.59 -27.81 -10.50
N ASP A 618 -1.99 -26.75 -9.99
CA ASP A 618 -1.99 -25.42 -10.60
C ASP A 618 -0.58 -25.08 -11.06
N PHE A 619 -0.46 -24.45 -12.23
CA PHE A 619 0.79 -23.90 -12.71
C PHE A 619 0.56 -22.47 -13.18
N ASP A 620 1.29 -21.55 -12.59
CA ASP A 620 1.16 -20.12 -12.81
C ASP A 620 2.51 -19.52 -13.24
N LEU A 621 2.47 -18.63 -14.23
CA LEU A 621 3.62 -17.86 -14.70
C LEU A 621 3.25 -16.38 -14.71
N GLY A 622 4.12 -15.53 -14.19
CA GLY A 622 4.02 -14.07 -14.23
C GLY A 622 5.28 -13.47 -14.84
N GLY A 623 5.14 -12.73 -15.92
CA GLY A 623 6.24 -11.96 -16.53
C GLY A 623 5.98 -10.47 -16.39
N ARG A 624 6.99 -9.68 -16.01
CA ARG A 624 6.93 -8.22 -15.96
C ARG A 624 8.14 -7.61 -16.65
N PHE A 625 7.89 -6.62 -17.48
CA PHE A 625 8.90 -5.74 -18.06
C PHE A 625 8.67 -4.33 -17.52
N ILE A 626 9.71 -3.76 -16.93
CA ILE A 626 9.74 -2.39 -16.42
C ILE A 626 10.85 -1.65 -17.17
N ASP A 627 10.54 -0.46 -17.70
CA ASP A 627 11.50 0.39 -18.39
C ASP A 627 12.53 0.97 -17.40
N SER A 628 13.57 1.60 -17.91
CA SER A 628 14.62 2.22 -17.09
C SER A 628 14.11 3.44 -16.32
N LEU A 629 14.60 3.61 -15.11
CA LEU A 629 14.34 4.77 -14.24
C LEU A 629 15.53 5.74 -14.26
N THR A 630 15.26 7.03 -14.04
CA THR A 630 16.28 8.01 -13.75
C THR A 630 16.16 8.48 -12.32
N ILE A 631 17.12 8.11 -11.48
CA ILE A 631 17.18 8.48 -10.07
C ILE A 631 18.18 9.62 -9.89
N ASN A 632 17.84 10.60 -9.08
CA ASN A 632 18.69 11.74 -8.81
C ASN A 632 19.33 11.66 -7.43
N ASN A 633 20.57 12.11 -7.37
CA ASN A 633 21.28 12.34 -6.12
C ASN A 633 21.83 13.77 -6.16
N GLY A 634 21.02 14.72 -5.72
CA GLY A 634 21.29 16.16 -5.83
C GLY A 634 21.45 16.57 -7.30
N PRO A 635 22.58 17.20 -7.69
CA PRO A 635 22.78 17.65 -9.06
C PRO A 635 23.22 16.54 -10.03
N THR A 636 23.33 15.29 -9.59
CA THR A 636 23.74 14.15 -10.40
C THR A 636 22.56 13.22 -10.64
N ALA A 637 22.48 12.65 -11.83
CA ALA A 637 21.47 11.67 -12.19
C ALA A 637 22.15 10.33 -12.47
N GLY A 638 21.50 9.24 -12.10
CA GLY A 638 21.88 7.87 -12.42
C GLY A 638 20.72 7.12 -13.05
N THR A 639 21.00 6.12 -13.86
CA THR A 639 19.98 5.29 -14.50
C THR A 639 19.96 3.91 -13.88
N VAL A 640 18.83 3.50 -13.34
CA VAL A 640 18.52 2.10 -13.02
C VAL A 640 18.09 1.45 -14.32
N PRO A 641 18.77 0.39 -14.78
CA PRO A 641 18.42 -0.26 -16.04
C PRO A 641 17.04 -0.88 -16.00
N GLY A 642 16.30 -0.79 -17.11
CA GLY A 642 15.07 -1.55 -17.27
C GLY A 642 15.33 -3.06 -17.22
N TYR A 643 14.34 -3.82 -16.74
CA TYR A 643 14.47 -5.26 -16.55
C TYR A 643 13.24 -6.03 -17.04
N PHE A 644 13.43 -7.32 -17.26
CA PHE A 644 12.35 -8.28 -17.50
C PHE A 644 12.54 -9.45 -16.55
N GLU A 645 11.53 -9.68 -15.68
CA GLU A 645 11.54 -10.78 -14.71
C GLU A 645 10.39 -11.74 -14.91
N LEU A 646 10.60 -12.96 -14.43
CA LEU A 646 9.66 -14.06 -14.49
C LEU A 646 9.50 -14.67 -13.09
N ASP A 647 8.24 -14.81 -12.68
CA ASP A 647 7.84 -15.56 -11.50
C ASP A 647 7.08 -16.82 -11.92
N ALA A 648 7.22 -17.90 -11.16
CA ALA A 648 6.56 -19.17 -11.44
C ALA A 648 6.09 -19.84 -10.15
N ARG A 649 4.88 -20.42 -10.18
CA ARG A 649 4.34 -21.20 -9.08
C ARG A 649 3.83 -22.54 -9.60
N LEU A 650 4.17 -23.61 -8.88
CA LEU A 650 3.60 -24.92 -9.05
C LEU A 650 2.96 -25.36 -7.74
N ALA A 651 1.67 -25.64 -7.75
CA ALA A 651 0.96 -26.15 -6.59
C ALA A 651 0.31 -27.52 -6.88
N TRP A 652 0.18 -28.31 -5.84
CA TRP A 652 -0.51 -29.58 -5.83
C TRP A 652 -1.49 -29.64 -4.66
N HIS A 653 -2.73 -30.05 -4.97
CA HIS A 653 -3.81 -30.20 -4.00
C HIS A 653 -4.11 -31.70 -3.77
N PRO A 654 -3.35 -32.38 -2.86
CA PRO A 654 -3.57 -33.81 -2.57
C PRO A 654 -4.97 -34.10 -2.08
N THR A 655 -5.55 -33.16 -1.37
CA THR A 655 -6.95 -33.19 -0.91
C THR A 655 -7.57 -31.79 -1.14
N LYS A 656 -8.88 -31.67 -0.99
CA LYS A 656 -9.59 -30.40 -1.13
C LYS A 656 -9.14 -29.32 -0.13
N ASN A 657 -8.45 -29.72 0.93
CA ASN A 657 -8.11 -28.87 2.06
C ASN A 657 -6.60 -28.66 2.24
N LEU A 658 -5.77 -29.31 1.43
CA LEU A 658 -4.31 -29.26 1.56
C LEU A 658 -3.70 -28.80 0.25
N GLU A 659 -2.90 -27.76 0.31
CA GLU A 659 -2.04 -27.27 -0.77
C GLU A 659 -0.57 -27.46 -0.41
N ILE A 660 0.22 -27.92 -1.36
CA ILE A 660 1.67 -27.94 -1.31
C ILE A 660 2.17 -27.20 -2.53
N SER A 661 2.93 -26.13 -2.36
CA SER A 661 3.40 -25.32 -3.48
C SER A 661 4.89 -24.98 -3.38
N VAL A 662 5.47 -24.74 -4.57
CA VAL A 662 6.82 -24.18 -4.74
C VAL A 662 6.70 -22.94 -5.61
N VAL A 663 7.31 -21.86 -5.16
CA VAL A 663 7.32 -20.56 -5.82
C VAL A 663 8.75 -20.18 -6.12
N GLY A 664 8.99 -19.68 -7.32
CA GLY A 664 10.23 -19.04 -7.72
C GLY A 664 9.93 -17.62 -8.16
N GLN A 665 10.68 -16.66 -7.67
CA GLN A 665 10.55 -15.24 -7.98
C GLN A 665 11.85 -14.71 -8.58
N ASN A 666 11.74 -13.74 -9.50
CA ASN A 666 12.89 -13.11 -10.17
C ASN A 666 13.83 -14.14 -10.86
N LEU A 667 13.23 -15.08 -11.62
CA LEU A 667 13.94 -16.29 -12.09
C LEU A 667 14.94 -16.03 -13.23
N LEU A 668 14.88 -14.87 -13.90
CA LEU A 668 15.69 -14.62 -15.09
C LEU A 668 17.07 -14.04 -14.78
N HIS A 669 17.20 -13.30 -13.68
CA HIS A 669 18.48 -12.75 -13.22
C HIS A 669 18.85 -13.31 -11.86
N ASP A 670 20.15 -13.44 -11.59
CA ASP A 670 20.60 -13.84 -10.25
C ASP A 670 20.29 -12.75 -9.23
N GLN A 671 20.37 -11.49 -9.67
CA GLN A 671 20.04 -10.27 -8.93
C GLN A 671 19.84 -9.11 -9.91
N HIS A 672 18.99 -8.12 -9.56
CA HIS A 672 18.77 -6.88 -10.32
C HIS A 672 18.35 -5.75 -9.39
N ALA A 673 18.62 -4.51 -9.77
CA ALA A 673 18.09 -3.35 -9.06
C ALA A 673 16.70 -2.98 -9.62
N GLU A 674 15.76 -2.65 -8.75
CA GLU A 674 14.48 -2.09 -9.13
C GLU A 674 14.44 -0.57 -8.87
N TYR A 675 15.15 -0.11 -7.84
CA TYR A 675 15.22 1.31 -7.45
C TYR A 675 16.61 1.69 -6.88
N GLY A 676 16.73 2.88 -6.29
CA GLY A 676 17.94 3.36 -5.63
C GLY A 676 18.99 3.94 -6.57
N PHE A 677 19.82 4.88 -6.07
CA PHE A 677 20.84 5.54 -6.89
C PHE A 677 21.96 4.56 -7.29
N PRO A 678 22.31 4.44 -8.58
CA PRO A 678 23.33 3.49 -9.05
C PRO A 678 24.69 3.71 -8.40
N GLY A 679 25.23 2.67 -7.78
CA GLY A 679 26.49 2.71 -7.06
C GLY A 679 26.84 1.36 -6.46
N THR A 680 27.95 1.28 -5.71
CA THR A 680 28.40 0.03 -5.08
C THR A 680 27.52 -0.38 -3.91
N THR A 681 26.75 0.53 -3.35
CA THR A 681 25.81 0.33 -2.23
C THR A 681 24.34 0.33 -2.66
N GLN A 682 24.04 0.37 -3.97
CA GLN A 682 22.69 0.11 -4.46
C GLN A 682 22.31 -1.33 -4.16
N VAL A 683 21.14 -1.54 -3.58
CA VAL A 683 20.64 -2.87 -3.26
C VAL A 683 20.15 -3.56 -4.53
N GLN A 684 20.36 -4.85 -4.61
CA GLN A 684 19.96 -5.73 -5.71
C GLN A 684 19.01 -6.79 -5.16
N ILE A 685 17.85 -6.91 -5.75
CA ILE A 685 16.85 -7.90 -5.39
C ILE A 685 17.25 -9.25 -5.97
N GLU A 686 17.40 -10.25 -5.11
CA GLU A 686 17.88 -11.56 -5.49
C GLU A 686 16.77 -12.46 -6.06
N ARG A 687 17.19 -13.40 -6.93
CA ARG A 687 16.36 -14.55 -7.31
C ARG A 687 16.02 -15.35 -6.06
N SER A 688 14.73 -15.67 -5.89
CA SER A 688 14.31 -16.43 -4.73
C SER A 688 13.46 -17.67 -5.07
N VAL A 689 13.51 -18.66 -4.18
CA VAL A 689 12.65 -19.85 -4.23
C VAL A 689 12.21 -20.18 -2.82
N TYR A 690 10.92 -20.46 -2.65
CA TYR A 690 10.38 -20.96 -1.38
C TYR A 690 9.34 -22.06 -1.59
N GLY A 691 9.14 -22.88 -0.55
CA GLY A 691 8.08 -23.88 -0.47
C GLY A 691 7.06 -23.53 0.59
N LYS A 692 5.78 -23.84 0.33
CA LYS A 692 4.65 -23.60 1.23
C LYS A 692 3.77 -24.83 1.36
N ILE A 693 3.28 -25.08 2.57
CA ILE A 693 2.19 -25.99 2.86
C ILE A 693 1.07 -25.19 3.50
N ALA A 694 -0.14 -25.27 2.97
CA ALA A 694 -1.33 -24.62 3.52
C ALA A 694 -2.45 -25.64 3.73
N TRP A 695 -3.14 -25.58 4.87
CA TRP A 695 -4.15 -26.55 5.27
C TRP A 695 -5.38 -25.89 5.89
N HIS A 696 -6.54 -26.16 5.31
CA HIS A 696 -7.87 -25.81 5.83
C HIS A 696 -8.54 -27.04 6.46
N PHE A 697 -9.13 -26.94 7.67
CA PHE A 697 -9.86 -28.07 8.29
C PHE A 697 -10.84 -27.63 9.38
#